data_749c2d20059c0ff461d7ce6c906d6023
#
_entry.id   749c2d20059c0ff461d7ce6c906d6023
#
_cell.length_a   1.000
_cell.length_b   1.000
_cell.length_c   1.000
_cell.angle_alpha   90.00
_cell.angle_beta   90.00
_cell.angle_gamma   90.00
#
_symmetry.space_group_name_H-M   'P 1'
#
loop_
_entity.id
_entity.type
_entity.pdbx_description
1 polymer ?
#
loop_
_entity_poly.entity_id
_entity_poly.type
_entity_poly.pdbx_seq_one_letter_code
_entity_poly.pdbx_strand_id
1 'polypeptide(L)'
;LETAELRVATSAEDETVQETGMEKSADKGSEKASAKTKAAALDYHALNAMLNLYDENGHIQFDKDRMAAKQYFLQHVNQNTVFFHNLREKLDYLVDEGYYEQEVLDQYSFNFVRDLWDHAFDKKFRFQTFLGAFKYYTAYTLKTFDGKRYLERYEDRVCMVALALAKGDEQLATALVDEIIAGRFQPATPTFLNAGKKSRGELVSCFLLRVEDNMESIGRSINSALQLSKRGGGVALSLTNIREHGAPIKKIENQSSGVIPVMKLLEDSFSYANQLGARQGAGAVYLNAHHPDIMRFLDTKRENADEKIRIKTLSLGVVIPDITFELARNNEDMYLFSPYDVERVYGKAMTEVEISKHYREMVDNPEIRKKKINARAFFQTLAELQFESGYPYILFEDTANRANPVEGRISMSNLCSEILQVSEASEFNEDLSYKHMGKDISCNLGSMNIAMAMDSEDFGRTVDTAIRALTAVSDMSHISSVPSVEKGNDESHAIGLGQMNLHGYLARERIFYGSEEGVDFTNMYFYAVTYNALKASNRIAVERGVSFAGFENSKYASGEYFDKYTEKEWAPATERVRDLFEKAGIDLPTQEDWLALKDAVMKGGLYNRNLQAVPPTGSISYINNATASIHPIVSKIEIRKEGKIGRVYYPAPFMSNDNLEYYQDAYEIGPEKIIDTYAAATQHVDQGLSLTLFFRDTATTRDVNKAQIYAWKKGIKTIYYIRLRQMALSGTEVEGCVSCSL
;
A
#
# COMPACT_ATOMS: atom_id res chain seq x y z
N LEU A 1 -6.16 34.11 29.56
CA LEU A 1 -5.65 32.79 29.17
C LEU A 1 -5.68 31.84 30.38
N GLU A 2 -6.80 31.74 31.00
CA GLU A 2 -7.03 30.77 32.06
C GLU A 2 -7.51 29.48 31.41
N THR A 3 -6.64 28.58 31.44
CA THR A 3 -6.67 27.24 30.92
C THR A 3 -7.75 26.40 31.61
N ALA A 4 -8.56 25.71 30.80
CA ALA A 4 -9.25 24.52 31.28
C ALA A 4 -8.25 23.69 32.06
N GLU A 5 -8.52 23.36 33.30
CA GLU A 5 -7.60 22.57 34.13
C GLU A 5 -7.30 21.23 33.44
N LEU A 6 -6.08 21.13 32.91
CA LEU A 6 -5.57 19.92 32.33
C LEU A 6 -5.28 18.92 33.44
N ARG A 7 -6.11 17.93 33.59
CA ARG A 7 -5.86 16.84 34.53
C ARG A 7 -5.09 15.72 33.81
N VAL A 8 -3.95 15.40 34.37
CA VAL A 8 -3.24 14.18 34.01
C VAL A 8 -3.94 13.03 34.72
N ALA A 9 -4.49 12.09 33.98
CA ALA A 9 -5.18 10.97 34.60
C ALA A 9 -4.20 10.05 35.33
N THR A 10 -4.56 9.76 36.54
CA THR A 10 -3.79 8.85 37.39
C THR A 10 -4.32 7.44 37.41
N SER A 11 -5.42 7.13 36.75
CA SER A 11 -5.93 5.76 36.66
C SER A 11 -7.06 5.60 35.63
N ALA A 12 -7.17 4.44 35.04
CA ALA A 12 -8.38 3.99 34.36
C ALA A 12 -9.37 3.60 35.45
N GLU A 13 -10.35 4.44 35.71
CA GLU A 13 -11.19 4.28 36.89
C GLU A 13 -12.21 3.14 36.84
N ASP A 14 -12.47 2.48 35.72
CA ASP A 14 -13.68 1.70 35.64
C ASP A 14 -13.56 0.16 35.58
N GLU A 15 -12.38 -0.41 35.48
CA GLU A 15 -12.31 -1.88 35.41
C GLU A 15 -11.44 -2.56 36.48
N THR A 16 -10.77 -1.82 37.36
CA THR A 16 -9.90 -2.42 38.38
C THR A 16 -10.39 -2.27 39.81
N VAL A 17 -11.50 -1.57 40.05
CA VAL A 17 -11.99 -1.31 41.42
C VAL A 17 -12.77 -2.46 42.03
N GLN A 18 -13.13 -3.50 41.27
CA GLN A 18 -13.88 -4.63 41.81
C GLN A 18 -13.02 -5.79 42.37
N GLU A 19 -11.70 -5.78 42.19
CA GLU A 19 -10.84 -6.85 42.70
C GLU A 19 -10.01 -6.48 43.95
N THR A 20 -10.08 -5.24 44.44
CA THR A 20 -9.27 -4.84 45.60
C THR A 20 -10.04 -4.76 46.91
N GLY A 21 -11.23 -5.32 46.97
CA GLY A 21 -12.12 -5.22 48.13
C GLY A 21 -12.08 -6.38 49.12
N MET A 22 -11.22 -7.39 48.98
CA MET A 22 -11.09 -8.45 49.96
C MET A 22 -9.65 -8.92 50.02
N GLU A 23 -8.96 -8.51 51.06
CA GLU A 23 -8.02 -9.25 51.84
C GLU A 23 -7.14 -8.33 52.70
N LYS A 24 -7.62 -8.04 53.85
CA LYS A 24 -6.79 -7.67 54.98
C LYS A 24 -6.80 -8.86 55.92
N SER A 25 -5.76 -9.66 55.87
CA SER A 25 -5.13 -10.36 57.00
C SER A 25 -4.35 -11.57 56.50
N ALA A 26 -3.05 -11.48 56.46
CA ALA A 26 -2.13 -12.53 56.89
C ALA A 26 -0.70 -12.25 56.40
N ASP A 27 0.16 -12.27 57.34
CA ASP A 27 1.57 -12.66 57.33
C ASP A 27 2.63 -11.78 56.65
N LYS A 28 3.39 -11.09 57.52
CA LYS A 28 4.47 -10.15 57.15
C LYS A 28 5.75 -10.79 56.57
N GLY A 29 5.79 -12.08 56.39
CA GLY A 29 6.94 -12.81 55.85
C GLY A 29 6.92 -13.05 54.34
N SER A 30 5.74 -12.97 53.73
CA SER A 30 5.56 -13.24 52.30
C SER A 30 5.51 -11.95 51.46
N GLU A 31 5.41 -10.79 52.07
CA GLU A 31 5.23 -9.52 51.39
C GLU A 31 6.45 -9.06 50.55
N LYS A 32 7.68 -9.42 50.95
CA LYS A 32 8.88 -9.01 50.23
C LYS A 32 9.15 -9.85 48.97
N ALA A 33 8.75 -11.11 48.97
CA ALA A 33 8.88 -11.99 47.81
C ALA A 33 7.75 -11.72 46.76
N SER A 34 6.52 -11.44 47.27
CA SER A 34 5.37 -11.14 46.44
C SER A 34 5.46 -9.78 45.78
N ALA A 35 6.04 -8.77 46.44
CA ALA A 35 6.25 -7.45 45.88
C ALA A 35 7.30 -7.42 44.75
N LYS A 36 8.37 -8.23 44.86
CA LYS A 36 9.36 -8.38 43.79
C LYS A 36 8.80 -9.13 42.59
N THR A 37 7.94 -10.11 42.80
CA THR A 37 7.30 -10.90 41.73
C THR A 37 6.21 -10.05 41.02
N LYS A 38 5.46 -9.22 41.75
CA LYS A 38 4.49 -8.30 41.18
C LYS A 38 5.14 -7.17 40.35
N ALA A 39 6.25 -6.63 40.83
CA ALA A 39 6.96 -5.58 40.09
C ALA A 39 7.57 -6.09 38.76
N ALA A 40 8.11 -7.31 38.75
CA ALA A 40 8.67 -7.93 37.52
C ALA A 40 7.58 -8.34 36.52
N ALA A 41 6.35 -8.65 36.98
CA ALA A 41 5.24 -9.07 36.12
C ALA A 41 4.50 -7.90 35.44
N LEU A 42 4.81 -6.64 35.82
CA LEU A 42 4.09 -5.43 35.36
C LEU A 42 4.83 -4.65 34.26
N ASP A 43 6.06 -5.04 33.92
CA ASP A 43 6.84 -4.36 32.88
C ASP A 43 6.44 -4.88 31.48
N TYR A 44 5.89 -3.99 30.65
CA TYR A 44 5.46 -4.35 29.30
C TYR A 44 6.65 -4.77 28.39
N HIS A 45 7.84 -4.24 28.62
CA HIS A 45 9.04 -4.68 27.91
C HIS A 45 9.37 -6.14 28.21
N ALA A 46 9.37 -6.50 29.49
CA ALA A 46 9.65 -7.88 29.92
C ALA A 46 8.58 -8.85 29.42
N LEU A 47 7.31 -8.44 29.42
CA LEU A 47 6.20 -9.25 28.94
C LEU A 47 6.29 -9.56 27.45
N ASN A 48 6.78 -8.62 26.65
CA ASN A 48 6.98 -8.82 25.21
C ASN A 48 8.34 -9.41 24.84
N ALA A 49 9.23 -9.64 25.81
CA ALA A 49 10.56 -10.19 25.55
C ALA A 49 10.51 -11.67 25.15
N MET A 50 11.46 -12.09 24.30
CA MET A 50 11.53 -13.47 23.79
C MET A 50 11.54 -14.52 24.90
N LEU A 51 12.19 -14.24 26.02
CA LEU A 51 12.28 -15.15 27.19
C LEU A 51 10.91 -15.44 27.81
N ASN A 52 9.94 -14.56 27.61
CA ASN A 52 8.59 -14.72 28.16
C ASN A 52 7.58 -15.20 27.12
N LEU A 53 7.96 -15.25 25.83
CA LEU A 53 7.07 -15.74 24.78
C LEU A 53 6.98 -17.27 24.73
N TYR A 54 8.02 -17.97 25.24
CA TYR A 54 8.02 -19.43 25.28
C TYR A 54 8.04 -19.92 26.76
N ASP A 55 7.27 -20.96 27.05
CA ASP A 55 7.31 -21.64 28.32
C ASP A 55 8.44 -22.69 28.34
N GLU A 56 8.58 -23.38 29.49
CA GLU A 56 9.60 -24.42 29.70
C GLU A 56 9.48 -25.60 28.73
N ASN A 57 8.29 -25.80 28.16
CA ASN A 57 7.98 -26.89 27.24
C ASN A 57 8.07 -26.42 25.75
N GLY A 58 8.46 -25.18 25.50
CA GLY A 58 8.56 -24.61 24.17
C GLY A 58 7.24 -24.17 23.57
N HIS A 59 6.17 -24.11 24.37
CA HIS A 59 4.88 -23.57 23.90
C HIS A 59 4.90 -22.04 23.91
N ILE A 60 4.21 -21.44 22.93
CA ILE A 60 4.09 -19.98 22.84
C ILE A 60 3.05 -19.49 23.85
N GLN A 61 3.44 -18.51 24.66
CA GLN A 61 2.57 -17.87 25.65
C GLN A 61 1.94 -16.59 25.06
N PHE A 62 0.90 -16.75 24.25
CA PHE A 62 0.24 -15.62 23.55
C PHE A 62 -0.31 -14.57 24.51
N ASP A 63 -0.71 -14.95 25.69
CA ASP A 63 -1.23 -14.02 26.70
C ASP A 63 -0.23 -12.95 27.12
N LYS A 64 1.07 -13.25 27.04
CA LYS A 64 2.11 -12.30 27.44
C LYS A 64 2.13 -11.05 26.56
N ASP A 65 1.93 -11.20 25.27
CA ASP A 65 1.87 -10.04 24.36
C ASP A 65 0.62 -9.18 24.62
N ARG A 66 -0.53 -9.82 24.84
CA ARG A 66 -1.77 -9.12 25.20
C ARG A 66 -1.64 -8.41 26.53
N MET A 67 -1.02 -9.04 27.52
CA MET A 67 -0.70 -8.42 28.81
C MET A 67 0.26 -7.24 28.63
N ALA A 68 1.25 -7.35 27.74
CA ALA A 68 2.16 -6.25 27.42
C ALA A 68 1.42 -5.05 26.84
N ALA A 69 0.47 -5.25 25.93
CA ALA A 69 -0.37 -4.19 25.37
C ALA A 69 -1.17 -3.47 26.48
N LYS A 70 -1.78 -4.24 27.39
CA LYS A 70 -2.54 -3.70 28.52
C LYS A 70 -1.63 -2.89 29.47
N GLN A 71 -0.46 -3.41 29.80
CA GLN A 71 0.47 -2.72 30.70
C GLN A 71 1.09 -1.48 30.08
N TYR A 72 1.38 -1.51 28.78
CA TYR A 72 1.82 -0.32 28.04
C TYR A 72 0.78 0.81 28.11
N PHE A 73 -0.49 0.47 27.92
CA PHE A 73 -1.57 1.44 28.05
C PHE A 73 -1.65 2.03 29.47
N LEU A 74 -1.61 1.17 30.51
CA LEU A 74 -1.74 1.61 31.90
C LEU A 74 -0.52 2.38 32.40
N GLN A 75 0.69 1.93 32.07
CA GLN A 75 1.93 2.49 32.60
C GLN A 75 2.45 3.68 31.82
N HIS A 76 2.16 3.75 30.53
CA HIS A 76 2.70 4.80 29.66
C HIS A 76 1.61 5.70 29.07
N VAL A 77 0.64 5.12 28.38
CA VAL A 77 -0.36 5.90 27.61
C VAL A 77 -1.24 6.73 28.54
N ASN A 78 -1.87 6.12 29.52
CA ASN A 78 -2.77 6.82 30.45
C ASN A 78 -2.05 7.93 31.23
N GLN A 79 -0.82 7.68 31.66
CA GLN A 79 -0.05 8.64 32.44
C GLN A 79 0.37 9.87 31.63
N ASN A 80 0.41 9.74 30.31
CA ASN A 80 0.79 10.82 29.40
C ASN A 80 -0.38 11.34 28.57
N THR A 81 -1.62 10.98 28.90
CA THR A 81 -2.81 11.44 28.21
C THR A 81 -3.39 12.68 28.91
N VAL A 82 -3.80 13.66 28.12
CA VAL A 82 -4.55 14.82 28.59
C VAL A 82 -6.04 14.46 28.64
N PHE A 83 -6.69 14.68 29.79
CA PHE A 83 -8.10 14.38 29.99
C PHE A 83 -8.93 15.66 30.10
N PHE A 84 -10.16 15.56 29.65
CA PHE A 84 -11.13 16.64 29.67
C PHE A 84 -12.40 16.18 30.41
N HIS A 85 -13.16 17.11 30.97
CA HIS A 85 -14.38 16.79 31.71
C HIS A 85 -15.48 16.22 30.83
N ASN A 86 -15.58 16.68 29.59
CA ASN A 86 -16.57 16.25 28.64
C ASN A 86 -16.09 16.48 27.21
N LEU A 87 -16.82 15.93 26.26
CA LEU A 87 -16.46 16.01 24.84
C LEU A 87 -16.47 17.45 24.31
N ARG A 88 -17.44 18.26 24.72
CA ARG A 88 -17.52 19.66 24.27
C ARG A 88 -16.26 20.45 24.65
N GLU A 89 -15.86 20.34 25.89
CA GLU A 89 -14.63 20.99 26.38
C GLU A 89 -13.40 20.49 25.61
N LYS A 90 -13.31 19.19 25.36
CA LYS A 90 -12.22 18.59 24.58
C LYS A 90 -12.17 19.12 23.16
N LEU A 91 -13.30 19.12 22.45
CA LEU A 91 -13.35 19.56 21.06
C LEU A 91 -13.10 21.07 20.93
N ASP A 92 -13.67 21.89 21.84
CA ASP A 92 -13.42 23.33 21.87
C ASP A 92 -11.93 23.62 22.09
N TYR A 93 -11.29 22.93 23.04
CA TYR A 93 -9.85 23.06 23.28
C TYR A 93 -9.03 22.67 22.06
N LEU A 94 -9.33 21.52 21.44
CA LEU A 94 -8.55 21.03 20.29
C LEU A 94 -8.71 21.94 19.06
N VAL A 95 -9.85 22.57 18.88
CA VAL A 95 -10.06 23.56 17.82
C VAL A 95 -9.34 24.88 18.15
N ASP A 96 -9.55 25.42 19.35
CA ASP A 96 -9.00 26.72 19.77
C ASP A 96 -7.47 26.73 19.79
N GLU A 97 -6.86 25.64 20.22
CA GLU A 97 -5.40 25.47 20.27
C GLU A 97 -4.78 25.04 18.93
N GLY A 98 -5.58 24.88 17.88
CA GLY A 98 -5.10 24.63 16.53
C GLY A 98 -4.75 23.18 16.21
N TYR A 99 -5.33 22.22 16.92
CA TYR A 99 -5.12 20.78 16.65
C TYR A 99 -6.10 20.22 15.66
N TYR A 100 -7.40 20.54 15.79
CA TYR A 100 -8.46 20.07 14.90
C TYR A 100 -8.93 21.13 13.92
N GLU A 101 -9.35 20.70 12.74
CA GLU A 101 -10.01 21.55 11.76
C GLU A 101 -11.44 21.85 12.20
N GLN A 102 -11.74 23.09 12.46
CA GLN A 102 -13.08 23.54 12.86
C GLN A 102 -14.12 23.24 11.77
N GLU A 103 -13.74 23.41 10.50
CA GLU A 103 -14.60 23.20 9.35
C GLU A 103 -15.17 21.78 9.28
N VAL A 104 -14.43 20.78 9.76
CA VAL A 104 -14.90 19.40 9.82
C VAL A 104 -16.06 19.27 10.81
N LEU A 105 -15.91 19.83 12.01
CA LEU A 105 -16.91 19.77 13.06
C LEU A 105 -18.14 20.63 12.74
N ASP A 106 -17.96 21.76 12.06
CA ASP A 106 -19.04 22.69 11.72
C ASP A 106 -20.08 22.09 10.75
N GLN A 107 -19.74 21.02 10.06
CA GLN A 107 -20.66 20.31 9.17
C GLN A 107 -21.72 19.48 9.89
N TYR A 108 -21.59 19.35 11.21
CA TYR A 108 -22.44 18.47 12.03
C TYR A 108 -22.98 19.23 13.25
N SER A 109 -24.17 18.80 13.73
CA SER A 109 -24.64 19.24 15.05
C SER A 109 -23.76 18.60 16.13
N PHE A 110 -23.57 19.32 17.24
CA PHE A 110 -22.85 18.77 18.38
C PHE A 110 -23.52 17.49 18.93
N ASN A 111 -24.84 17.43 18.92
CA ASN A 111 -25.55 16.24 19.37
C ASN A 111 -25.18 15.01 18.55
N PHE A 112 -25.08 15.15 17.23
CA PHE A 112 -24.63 14.04 16.37
C PHE A 112 -23.18 13.65 16.69
N VAL A 113 -22.28 14.62 16.82
CA VAL A 113 -20.87 14.37 17.14
C VAL A 113 -20.74 13.64 18.47
N ARG A 114 -21.44 14.08 19.50
CA ARG A 114 -21.48 13.43 20.81
C ARG A 114 -21.98 11.99 20.70
N ASP A 115 -23.09 11.77 19.99
CA ASP A 115 -23.63 10.43 19.79
C ASP A 115 -22.68 9.51 19.04
N LEU A 116 -21.93 10.04 18.07
CA LEU A 116 -20.92 9.29 17.34
C LEU A 116 -19.75 8.88 18.25
N TRP A 117 -19.28 9.79 19.12
CA TRP A 117 -18.24 9.47 20.11
C TRP A 117 -18.72 8.40 21.10
N ASP A 118 -19.91 8.55 21.63
CA ASP A 118 -20.50 7.55 22.52
C ASP A 118 -20.60 6.19 21.83
N HIS A 119 -21.07 6.18 20.58
CA HIS A 119 -21.14 4.96 19.77
C HIS A 119 -19.78 4.28 19.58
N ALA A 120 -18.75 5.07 19.28
CA ALA A 120 -17.38 4.54 19.10
C ALA A 120 -16.82 3.95 20.41
N PHE A 121 -16.96 4.65 21.53
CA PHE A 121 -16.48 4.19 22.84
C PHE A 121 -17.27 2.99 23.37
N ASP A 122 -18.55 2.89 23.07
CA ASP A 122 -19.39 1.74 23.45
C ASP A 122 -18.93 0.42 22.80
N LYS A 123 -18.17 0.50 21.71
CA LYS A 123 -17.56 -0.69 21.08
C LYS A 123 -16.43 -1.30 21.91
N LYS A 124 -15.92 -0.59 22.91
CA LYS A 124 -14.85 -1.06 23.82
C LYS A 124 -13.63 -1.60 23.09
N PHE A 125 -13.13 -0.82 22.13
CA PHE A 125 -11.95 -1.20 21.33
C PHE A 125 -10.73 -1.47 22.23
N ARG A 126 -9.99 -2.53 21.92
CA ARG A 126 -8.72 -2.88 22.59
C ARG A 126 -7.73 -3.37 21.56
N PHE A 127 -6.50 -2.89 21.64
CA PHE A 127 -5.39 -3.43 20.85
C PHE A 127 -5.09 -4.86 21.27
N GLN A 128 -4.97 -5.74 20.28
CA GLN A 128 -4.73 -7.17 20.52
C GLN A 128 -3.25 -7.49 20.71
N THR A 129 -2.35 -6.61 20.29
CA THR A 129 -0.90 -6.80 20.34
C THR A 129 -0.21 -5.57 20.93
N PHE A 130 0.95 -5.79 21.55
CA PHE A 130 1.78 -4.68 22.04
C PHE A 130 2.25 -3.80 20.86
N LEU A 131 2.74 -4.41 19.79
CA LEU A 131 3.21 -3.64 18.63
C LEU A 131 2.10 -2.78 18.01
N GLY A 132 0.88 -3.30 17.93
CA GLY A 132 -0.27 -2.53 17.43
C GLY A 132 -0.53 -1.29 18.26
N ALA A 133 -0.58 -1.43 19.59
CA ALA A 133 -0.75 -0.30 20.50
C ALA A 133 0.43 0.69 20.39
N PHE A 134 1.64 0.19 20.41
CA PHE A 134 2.85 1.00 20.31
C PHE A 134 2.89 1.80 19.00
N LYS A 135 2.62 1.17 17.86
CA LYS A 135 2.57 1.84 16.54
C LYS A 135 1.51 2.94 16.52
N TYR A 136 0.33 2.66 17.03
CA TYR A 136 -0.73 3.66 17.03
C TYR A 136 -0.33 4.90 17.85
N TYR A 137 0.12 4.73 19.09
CA TYR A 137 0.45 5.86 19.97
C TYR A 137 1.74 6.58 19.58
N THR A 138 2.68 5.93 18.92
CA THR A 138 3.91 6.60 18.47
C THR A 138 3.76 7.27 17.10
N ALA A 139 2.94 6.74 16.19
CA ALA A 139 2.90 7.16 14.80
C ALA A 139 1.60 7.84 14.36
N TYR A 140 0.46 7.52 14.95
CA TYR A 140 -0.86 7.95 14.42
C TYR A 140 -1.61 8.93 15.30
N THR A 141 -1.56 8.75 16.60
CA THR A 141 -2.37 9.56 17.52
C THR A 141 -1.95 11.04 17.52
N LEU A 142 -2.92 11.91 17.76
CA LEU A 142 -2.64 13.33 17.97
C LEU A 142 -1.91 13.52 19.29
N LYS A 143 -0.83 14.28 19.25
CA LYS A 143 -0.03 14.65 20.44
C LYS A 143 0.02 16.14 20.59
N THR A 144 0.35 16.59 21.80
CA THR A 144 0.69 17.99 22.02
C THR A 144 1.85 18.41 21.12
N PHE A 145 1.95 19.70 20.77
CA PHE A 145 2.98 20.19 19.84
C PHE A 145 4.43 19.89 20.31
N ASP A 146 4.63 19.73 21.61
CA ASP A 146 5.93 19.30 22.15
C ASP A 146 6.16 17.76 22.06
N GLY A 147 5.16 17.03 21.59
CA GLY A 147 5.22 15.58 21.40
C GLY A 147 5.17 14.75 22.68
N LYS A 148 4.92 15.36 23.84
CA LYS A 148 5.06 14.67 25.13
C LYS A 148 3.79 14.02 25.64
N ARG A 149 2.62 14.51 25.22
CA ARG A 149 1.33 14.05 25.73
C ARG A 149 0.40 13.64 24.60
N TYR A 150 -0.47 12.67 24.88
CA TYR A 150 -1.48 12.17 23.96
C TYR A 150 -2.79 12.95 24.14
N LEU A 151 -3.35 13.37 23.01
CA LEU A 151 -4.64 14.10 22.97
C LEU A 151 -5.77 13.24 22.44
N GLU A 152 -5.46 12.09 21.86
CA GLU A 152 -6.45 11.17 21.29
C GLU A 152 -6.21 9.76 21.76
N ARG A 153 -7.31 9.01 21.98
CA ARG A 153 -7.35 7.56 21.94
C ARG A 153 -7.69 7.10 20.52
N TYR A 154 -7.63 5.80 20.27
CA TYR A 154 -7.97 5.23 18.97
C TYR A 154 -9.37 5.63 18.51
N GLU A 155 -10.37 5.57 19.40
CA GLU A 155 -11.74 5.94 19.10
C GLU A 155 -11.88 7.42 18.72
N ASP A 156 -11.14 8.31 19.35
CA ASP A 156 -11.09 9.73 18.97
C ASP A 156 -10.59 9.92 17.55
N ARG A 157 -9.47 9.23 17.21
CA ARG A 157 -8.88 9.31 15.87
C ARG A 157 -9.85 8.79 14.82
N VAL A 158 -10.50 7.65 15.10
CA VAL A 158 -11.49 7.06 14.19
C VAL A 158 -12.68 7.99 13.96
N CYS A 159 -13.22 8.59 15.02
CA CYS A 159 -14.34 9.53 14.89
C CYS A 159 -13.96 10.76 14.06
N MET A 160 -12.79 11.32 14.30
CA MET A 160 -12.33 12.51 13.56
C MET A 160 -12.08 12.22 12.09
N VAL A 161 -11.48 11.07 11.80
CA VAL A 161 -11.30 10.58 10.40
C VAL A 161 -12.66 10.38 9.73
N ALA A 162 -13.60 9.73 10.42
CA ALA A 162 -14.93 9.48 9.87
C ALA A 162 -15.69 10.78 9.56
N LEU A 163 -15.66 11.75 10.48
CA LEU A 163 -16.30 13.06 10.27
C LEU A 163 -15.68 13.81 9.09
N ALA A 164 -14.35 13.79 8.99
CA ALA A 164 -13.64 14.46 7.90
C ALA A 164 -13.99 13.86 6.54
N LEU A 165 -14.00 12.53 6.43
CA LEU A 165 -14.28 11.83 5.16
C LEU A 165 -15.76 11.85 4.78
N ALA A 166 -16.66 11.87 5.75
CA ALA A 166 -18.10 11.85 5.48
C ALA A 166 -18.67 13.21 5.00
N LYS A 167 -17.94 14.30 5.21
CA LYS A 167 -18.32 15.65 4.73
C LYS A 167 -19.77 16.04 5.03
N GLY A 168 -20.20 15.83 6.26
CA GLY A 168 -21.55 16.17 6.71
C GLY A 168 -22.60 15.06 6.54
N ASP A 169 -22.26 13.96 5.90
CA ASP A 169 -23.11 12.80 5.77
C ASP A 169 -23.07 11.96 7.05
N GLU A 170 -24.09 12.10 7.89
CA GLU A 170 -24.17 11.42 9.20
C GLU A 170 -24.20 9.90 9.08
N GLN A 171 -24.88 9.35 8.06
CA GLN A 171 -24.95 7.91 7.84
C GLN A 171 -23.58 7.35 7.45
N LEU A 172 -22.87 8.05 6.57
CA LEU A 172 -21.52 7.64 6.16
C LEU A 172 -20.54 7.73 7.33
N ALA A 173 -20.60 8.80 8.14
CA ALA A 173 -19.75 8.93 9.33
C ALA A 173 -19.93 7.78 10.30
N THR A 174 -21.17 7.39 10.57
CA THR A 174 -21.51 6.25 11.45
C THR A 174 -21.00 4.93 10.85
N ALA A 175 -21.21 4.72 9.55
CA ALA A 175 -20.73 3.53 8.86
C ALA A 175 -19.19 3.42 8.90
N LEU A 176 -18.48 4.53 8.71
CA LEU A 176 -17.01 4.57 8.78
C LEU A 176 -16.50 4.22 10.17
N VAL A 177 -17.12 4.76 11.21
CA VAL A 177 -16.77 4.39 12.60
C VAL A 177 -16.97 2.89 12.81
N ASP A 178 -18.10 2.34 12.38
CA ASP A 178 -18.38 0.91 12.52
C ASP A 178 -17.33 0.05 11.81
N GLU A 179 -17.00 0.37 10.56
CA GLU A 179 -16.06 -0.42 9.77
C GLU A 179 -14.63 -0.33 10.30
N ILE A 180 -14.19 0.86 10.70
CA ILE A 180 -12.81 1.06 11.19
C ILE A 180 -12.64 0.47 12.59
N ILE A 181 -13.57 0.70 13.51
CA ILE A 181 -13.50 0.16 14.88
C ILE A 181 -13.54 -1.37 14.87
N ALA A 182 -14.38 -1.95 14.03
CA ALA A 182 -14.45 -3.41 13.87
C ALA A 182 -13.21 -4.00 13.16
N GLY A 183 -12.33 -3.16 12.65
CA GLY A 183 -11.13 -3.59 11.93
C GLY A 183 -11.40 -4.17 10.55
N ARG A 184 -12.56 -3.90 9.94
CA ARG A 184 -12.91 -4.40 8.61
C ARG A 184 -12.29 -3.57 7.49
N PHE A 185 -12.12 -2.28 7.71
CA PHE A 185 -11.48 -1.34 6.79
C PHE A 185 -10.53 -0.43 7.55
N GLN A 186 -9.34 -0.18 6.99
CA GLN A 186 -8.36 0.73 7.52
C GLN A 186 -7.89 1.69 6.43
N PRO A 187 -8.10 3.01 6.60
CA PRO A 187 -7.45 3.99 5.72
C PRO A 187 -5.94 3.85 5.74
N ALA A 188 -5.29 4.19 4.64
CA ALA A 188 -3.83 4.20 4.58
C ALA A 188 -3.24 5.17 5.62
N THR A 189 -1.96 4.96 5.93
CA THR A 189 -1.23 5.75 6.94
C THR A 189 -1.45 7.27 6.81
N PRO A 190 -1.26 7.91 5.63
CA PRO A 190 -1.41 9.37 5.56
C PRO A 190 -2.83 9.84 5.83
N THR A 191 -3.83 9.13 5.37
CA THR A 191 -5.24 9.47 5.64
C THR A 191 -5.57 9.34 7.13
N PHE A 192 -5.24 8.20 7.72
CA PHE A 192 -5.55 7.92 9.13
C PHE A 192 -4.78 8.82 10.08
N LEU A 193 -3.54 9.16 9.72
CA LEU A 193 -2.71 10.08 10.48
C LEU A 193 -3.22 11.53 10.41
N ASN A 194 -3.64 12.00 9.25
CA ASN A 194 -3.80 13.43 8.98
C ASN A 194 -5.25 13.94 8.93
N ALA A 195 -6.23 13.08 8.64
CA ALA A 195 -7.61 13.57 8.44
C ALA A 195 -8.16 14.26 9.69
N GLY A 196 -8.70 15.46 9.50
CA GLY A 196 -9.27 16.27 10.57
C GLY A 196 -8.28 17.07 11.41
N LYS A 197 -6.98 16.88 11.24
CA LYS A 197 -5.94 17.68 11.91
C LYS A 197 -5.69 18.97 11.14
N LYS A 198 -5.57 20.08 11.85
CA LYS A 198 -5.36 21.40 11.24
C LYS A 198 -3.97 21.55 10.65
N SER A 199 -2.93 21.18 11.39
CA SER A 199 -1.55 21.11 10.89
C SER A 199 -1.26 19.69 10.40
N ARG A 200 -1.46 19.46 9.12
CA ARG A 200 -1.38 18.12 8.56
C ARG A 200 -0.58 18.05 7.27
N GLY A 201 -0.04 16.88 6.97
CA GLY A 201 0.43 16.52 5.66
C GLY A 201 -0.73 16.18 4.71
N GLU A 202 -0.41 15.71 3.51
CA GLU A 202 -1.41 15.28 2.55
C GLU A 202 -2.11 14.00 3.02
N LEU A 203 -3.34 13.81 2.52
CA LEU A 203 -4.11 12.59 2.77
C LEU A 203 -3.67 11.43 1.88
N VAL A 204 -2.91 11.71 0.83
CA VAL A 204 -2.36 10.74 -0.12
C VAL A 204 -0.84 10.77 -0.06
N SER A 205 -0.20 9.63 -0.34
CA SER A 205 1.24 9.48 -0.16
C SER A 205 2.02 9.05 -1.38
N CYS A 206 1.36 8.73 -2.49
CA CYS A 206 2.03 8.25 -3.68
C CYS A 206 1.65 9.07 -4.91
N PHE A 207 2.68 9.43 -5.68
CA PHE A 207 2.53 10.21 -6.90
C PHE A 207 3.39 9.61 -8.00
N LEU A 208 2.85 9.61 -9.23
CA LEU A 208 3.56 9.13 -10.40
C LEU A 208 3.59 10.26 -11.44
N LEU A 209 4.79 10.59 -11.89
CA LEU A 209 5.03 11.70 -12.82
C LEU A 209 5.61 11.19 -14.15
N ARG A 210 5.11 11.75 -15.24
CA ARG A 210 5.72 11.58 -16.55
C ARG A 210 6.85 12.58 -16.74
N VAL A 211 7.90 12.15 -17.45
CA VAL A 211 9.00 13.00 -17.87
C VAL A 211 9.16 12.85 -19.37
N GLU A 212 9.18 13.95 -20.08
CA GLU A 212 9.38 13.99 -21.53
C GLU A 212 10.80 14.47 -21.87
N ASP A 213 11.22 14.25 -23.12
CA ASP A 213 12.60 14.45 -23.55
C ASP A 213 12.91 15.92 -23.91
N ASN A 214 12.80 16.80 -22.92
CA ASN A 214 13.21 18.19 -23.02
C ASN A 214 13.58 18.74 -21.64
N MET A 215 14.40 19.79 -21.63
CA MET A 215 14.93 20.36 -20.39
C MET A 215 13.83 20.93 -19.49
N GLU A 216 12.79 21.49 -20.09
CA GLU A 216 11.65 22.07 -19.37
C GLU A 216 10.87 20.98 -18.61
N SER A 217 10.60 19.86 -19.25
CA SER A 217 9.94 18.71 -18.60
C SER A 217 10.81 18.10 -17.50
N ILE A 218 12.10 17.91 -17.75
CA ILE A 218 13.04 17.39 -16.75
C ILE A 218 13.11 18.32 -15.54
N GLY A 219 13.30 19.63 -15.78
CA GLY A 219 13.37 20.64 -14.72
C GLY A 219 12.08 20.75 -13.93
N ARG A 220 10.94 20.73 -14.61
CA ARG A 220 9.62 20.76 -13.97
C ARG A 220 9.38 19.51 -13.12
N SER A 221 9.80 18.34 -13.61
CA SER A 221 9.67 17.08 -12.88
C SER A 221 10.49 17.05 -11.59
N ILE A 222 11.70 17.60 -11.63
CA ILE A 222 12.54 17.74 -10.44
C ILE A 222 11.87 18.67 -9.42
N ASN A 223 11.36 19.82 -9.85
CA ASN A 223 10.62 20.73 -8.98
C ASN A 223 9.36 20.06 -8.40
N SER A 224 8.59 19.36 -9.22
CA SER A 224 7.41 18.63 -8.76
C SER A 224 7.76 17.56 -7.74
N ALA A 225 8.84 16.82 -7.95
CA ALA A 225 9.35 15.83 -7.00
C ALA A 225 9.70 16.46 -5.65
N LEU A 226 10.37 17.61 -5.64
CA LEU A 226 10.68 18.37 -4.43
C LEU A 226 9.40 18.79 -3.69
N GLN A 227 8.41 19.34 -4.40
CA GLN A 227 7.15 19.81 -3.81
C GLN A 227 6.33 18.67 -3.21
N LEU A 228 6.26 17.53 -3.90
CA LEU A 228 5.52 16.36 -3.43
C LEU A 228 6.22 15.68 -2.26
N SER A 229 7.54 15.55 -2.32
CA SER A 229 8.34 14.97 -1.23
C SER A 229 8.22 15.80 0.05
N LYS A 230 8.30 17.13 -0.08
CA LYS A 230 8.07 18.07 1.03
C LYS A 230 6.75 17.81 1.76
N ARG A 231 5.71 17.42 1.04
CA ARG A 231 4.36 17.18 1.59
C ARG A 231 4.15 15.76 2.13
N GLY A 232 5.18 14.94 2.11
CA GLY A 232 5.14 13.58 2.64
C GLY A 232 4.89 12.49 1.59
N GLY A 233 4.94 12.84 0.30
CA GLY A 233 4.70 11.91 -0.79
C GLY A 233 5.92 11.12 -1.23
N GLY A 234 5.74 9.84 -1.53
CA GLY A 234 6.65 9.06 -2.35
C GLY A 234 6.37 9.34 -3.83
N VAL A 235 7.41 9.52 -4.62
CA VAL A 235 7.28 9.90 -6.03
C VAL A 235 7.97 8.90 -6.93
N ALA A 236 7.26 8.43 -7.96
CA ALA A 236 7.82 7.60 -9.02
C ALA A 236 7.81 8.38 -10.34
N LEU A 237 8.86 8.20 -11.13
CA LEU A 237 9.01 8.85 -12.42
C LEU A 237 9.41 7.82 -13.48
N SER A 238 8.84 7.94 -14.69
CA SER A 238 9.28 7.17 -15.84
C SER A 238 10.32 7.97 -16.62
N LEU A 239 11.49 7.38 -16.83
CA LEU A 239 12.60 7.99 -17.56
C LEU A 239 12.72 7.47 -19.00
N THR A 240 11.80 6.58 -19.43
CA THR A 240 11.88 5.88 -20.71
C THR A 240 11.94 6.83 -21.91
N ASN A 241 11.29 7.99 -21.83
CA ASN A 241 11.23 8.94 -22.95
C ASN A 241 12.48 9.83 -23.07
N ILE A 242 13.36 9.82 -22.09
CA ILE A 242 14.61 10.59 -22.11
C ILE A 242 15.61 9.90 -23.05
N ARG A 243 16.20 10.65 -23.97
CA ARG A 243 17.19 10.10 -24.89
C ARG A 243 18.40 9.53 -24.16
N GLU A 244 19.00 8.51 -24.75
CA GLU A 244 20.12 7.78 -24.18
C GLU A 244 21.42 8.58 -24.18
N HIS A 245 22.39 8.12 -23.36
CA HIS A 245 23.75 8.62 -23.37
C HIS A 245 24.36 8.52 -24.78
N GLY A 246 24.98 9.60 -25.23
CA GLY A 246 25.61 9.68 -26.53
C GLY A 246 24.66 10.01 -27.68
N ALA A 247 23.36 10.11 -27.43
CA ALA A 247 22.42 10.55 -28.46
C ALA A 247 22.70 11.99 -28.90
N PRO A 248 22.37 12.37 -30.15
CA PRO A 248 22.60 13.73 -30.62
C PRO A 248 21.61 14.71 -29.97
N ILE A 249 22.11 15.96 -29.78
CA ILE A 249 21.29 17.11 -29.43
C ILE A 249 21.51 18.14 -30.52
N LYS A 250 20.44 18.64 -31.12
CA LYS A 250 20.49 19.60 -32.25
C LYS A 250 21.42 19.12 -33.38
N LYS A 251 21.38 17.82 -33.69
CA LYS A 251 22.20 17.13 -34.70
C LYS A 251 23.70 17.02 -34.36
N ILE A 252 24.12 17.41 -33.16
CA ILE A 252 25.50 17.23 -32.68
C ILE A 252 25.58 15.90 -31.95
N GLU A 253 26.40 15.00 -32.45
CA GLU A 253 26.61 13.66 -31.91
C GLU A 253 27.24 13.67 -30.51
N ASN A 254 26.98 12.63 -29.73
CA ASN A 254 27.56 12.38 -28.41
C ASN A 254 27.32 13.48 -27.37
N GLN A 255 26.22 14.22 -27.48
CA GLN A 255 25.90 15.34 -26.58
C GLN A 255 25.05 14.94 -25.39
N SER A 256 24.16 13.97 -25.53
CA SER A 256 23.26 13.56 -24.43
C SER A 256 24.01 12.82 -23.33
N SER A 257 23.71 13.18 -22.09
CA SER A 257 24.25 12.49 -20.90
C SER A 257 23.40 11.27 -20.48
N GLY A 258 22.24 11.09 -21.08
CA GLY A 258 21.35 9.96 -20.78
C GLY A 258 20.56 10.09 -19.48
N VAL A 259 20.07 8.96 -18.94
CA VAL A 259 19.17 8.94 -17.79
C VAL A 259 19.88 9.01 -16.45
N ILE A 260 21.16 8.58 -16.35
CA ILE A 260 21.86 8.44 -15.06
C ILE A 260 22.01 9.80 -14.34
N PRO A 261 22.43 10.89 -15.00
CA PRO A 261 22.52 12.19 -14.33
C PRO A 261 21.15 12.70 -13.83
N VAL A 262 20.08 12.41 -14.55
CA VAL A 262 18.71 12.76 -14.10
C VAL A 262 18.36 11.99 -12.83
N MET A 263 18.73 10.70 -12.75
CA MET A 263 18.55 9.89 -11.54
C MET A 263 19.30 10.48 -10.35
N LYS A 264 20.52 10.96 -10.55
CA LYS A 264 21.32 11.61 -9.49
C LYS A 264 20.65 12.89 -8.98
N LEU A 265 20.15 13.72 -9.89
CA LEU A 265 19.41 14.93 -9.52
C LEU A 265 18.15 14.61 -8.71
N LEU A 266 17.43 13.57 -9.08
CA LEU A 266 16.24 13.12 -8.36
C LEU A 266 16.60 12.56 -6.97
N GLU A 267 17.63 11.74 -6.88
CA GLU A 267 18.09 11.19 -5.61
C GLU A 267 18.46 12.30 -4.62
N ASP A 268 19.23 13.28 -5.07
CA ASP A 268 19.64 14.42 -4.25
C ASP A 268 18.43 15.28 -3.86
N SER A 269 17.46 15.44 -4.75
CA SER A 269 16.23 16.17 -4.48
C SER A 269 15.40 15.51 -3.39
N PHE A 270 15.24 14.20 -3.43
CA PHE A 270 14.52 13.45 -2.39
C PHE A 270 15.28 13.45 -1.06
N SER A 271 16.59 13.39 -1.10
CA SER A 271 17.44 13.50 0.09
C SER A 271 17.31 14.88 0.76
N TYR A 272 17.24 15.94 -0.04
CA TYR A 272 17.09 17.32 0.44
C TYR A 272 15.69 17.60 0.99
N ALA A 273 14.65 17.25 0.24
CA ALA A 273 13.27 17.49 0.61
C ALA A 273 12.69 16.31 1.39
N ASN A 274 13.23 16.06 2.59
CA ASN A 274 12.68 15.05 3.47
C ASN A 274 11.27 15.43 3.96
N GLN A 275 10.47 14.41 4.22
CA GLN A 275 9.03 14.53 4.49
C GLN A 275 8.74 15.15 5.86
N LEU A 276 8.66 16.48 5.94
CA LEU A 276 8.36 17.25 7.17
C LEU A 276 9.25 16.90 8.37
N GLY A 277 10.47 16.43 8.12
CA GLY A 277 11.38 16.00 9.18
C GLY A 277 11.04 14.66 9.81
N ALA A 278 9.91 14.05 9.43
CA ALA A 278 9.47 12.76 9.96
C ALA A 278 10.00 11.58 9.15
N ARG A 279 10.39 11.80 7.89
CA ARG A 279 10.83 10.77 6.96
C ARG A 279 11.86 11.28 5.98
N GLN A 280 12.77 10.38 5.61
CA GLN A 280 13.62 10.60 4.44
C GLN A 280 12.74 10.53 3.18
N GLY A 281 12.92 11.46 2.24
CA GLY A 281 12.21 11.46 0.97
C GLY A 281 12.47 10.16 0.20
N ALA A 282 11.43 9.59 -0.40
CA ALA A 282 11.51 8.34 -1.15
C ALA A 282 11.09 8.53 -2.60
N GLY A 283 11.85 7.94 -3.52
CA GLY A 283 11.58 7.99 -4.94
C GLY A 283 11.84 6.66 -5.63
N ALA A 284 11.19 6.46 -6.78
CA ALA A 284 11.44 5.35 -7.68
C ALA A 284 11.56 5.86 -9.11
N VAL A 285 12.37 5.23 -9.90
CA VAL A 285 12.49 5.50 -11.34
C VAL A 285 12.28 4.22 -12.13
N TYR A 286 11.50 4.32 -13.19
CA TYR A 286 11.18 3.23 -14.10
C TYR A 286 11.82 3.45 -15.46
N LEU A 287 12.37 2.39 -16.04
CA LEU A 287 12.95 2.41 -17.38
C LEU A 287 12.53 1.16 -18.14
N ASN A 288 12.17 1.34 -19.41
CA ASN A 288 11.83 0.22 -20.28
C ASN A 288 13.09 -0.62 -20.56
N ALA A 289 12.95 -1.95 -20.58
CA ALA A 289 14.04 -2.88 -20.87
C ALA A 289 14.70 -2.62 -22.22
N HIS A 290 13.99 -2.05 -23.18
CA HIS A 290 14.50 -1.73 -24.52
C HIS A 290 15.06 -0.31 -24.67
N HIS A 291 15.22 0.40 -23.56
CA HIS A 291 15.95 1.68 -23.56
C HIS A 291 17.46 1.42 -23.68
N PRO A 292 18.22 2.20 -24.50
CA PRO A 292 19.65 1.98 -24.69
C PRO A 292 20.50 2.09 -23.42
N ASP A 293 20.04 2.82 -22.40
CA ASP A 293 20.74 2.97 -21.13
C ASP A 293 20.41 1.89 -20.10
N ILE A 294 19.64 0.86 -20.46
CA ILE A 294 19.12 -0.12 -19.47
C ILE A 294 20.24 -0.80 -18.66
N MET A 295 21.35 -1.18 -19.29
CA MET A 295 22.43 -1.82 -18.55
C MET A 295 23.16 -0.85 -17.62
N ARG A 296 23.36 0.39 -18.03
CA ARG A 296 23.91 1.46 -17.18
C ARG A 296 22.99 1.77 -16.00
N PHE A 297 21.70 1.80 -16.26
CA PHE A 297 20.65 1.98 -15.24
C PHE A 297 20.72 0.89 -14.17
N LEU A 298 20.81 -0.36 -14.57
CA LEU A 298 20.94 -1.49 -13.64
C LEU A 298 22.26 -1.43 -12.85
N ASP A 299 23.36 -1.07 -13.49
CA ASP A 299 24.68 -0.99 -12.86
C ASP A 299 24.76 0.03 -11.71
N THR A 300 23.85 1.01 -11.67
CA THR A 300 23.80 1.99 -10.57
C THR A 300 23.53 1.38 -9.20
N LYS A 301 22.95 0.17 -9.13
CA LYS A 301 22.63 -0.56 -7.90
C LYS A 301 23.64 -1.66 -7.55
N ARG A 302 24.67 -1.86 -8.35
CA ARG A 302 25.69 -2.85 -8.03
C ARG A 302 26.49 -2.43 -6.80
N GLU A 303 26.90 -3.39 -5.98
CA GLU A 303 27.69 -3.15 -4.77
C GLU A 303 29.03 -2.47 -5.08
N ASN A 304 29.64 -2.80 -6.22
CA ASN A 304 30.91 -2.25 -6.67
C ASN A 304 30.77 -1.10 -7.68
N ALA A 305 29.61 -0.46 -7.75
CA ALA A 305 29.40 0.68 -8.64
C ALA A 305 30.33 1.85 -8.29
N ASP A 306 30.81 2.56 -9.33
CA ASP A 306 31.53 3.82 -9.16
C ASP A 306 30.63 4.81 -8.41
N GLU A 307 31.16 5.48 -7.40
CA GLU A 307 30.43 6.48 -6.59
C GLU A 307 29.76 7.58 -7.44
N LYS A 308 30.31 7.88 -8.59
CA LYS A 308 29.73 8.89 -9.51
C LYS A 308 28.40 8.45 -10.11
N ILE A 309 28.19 7.15 -10.27
CA ILE A 309 26.96 6.59 -10.84
C ILE A 309 26.10 5.86 -9.83
N ARG A 310 26.62 5.57 -8.64
CA ARG A 310 25.91 4.82 -7.60
C ARG A 310 24.64 5.52 -7.18
N ILE A 311 23.55 4.76 -7.16
CA ILE A 311 22.23 5.18 -6.65
C ILE A 311 21.98 4.42 -5.36
N LYS A 312 21.86 5.14 -4.24
CA LYS A 312 21.72 4.54 -2.89
C LYS A 312 20.25 4.43 -2.45
N THR A 313 19.48 5.50 -2.67
CA THR A 313 18.15 5.63 -2.07
C THR A 313 16.98 5.53 -3.06
N LEU A 314 17.22 5.70 -4.36
CA LEU A 314 16.16 5.48 -5.34
C LEU A 314 15.87 4.00 -5.54
N SER A 315 14.60 3.66 -5.58
CA SER A 315 14.15 2.36 -6.07
C SER A 315 14.17 2.34 -7.60
N LEU A 316 14.54 1.20 -8.18
CA LEU A 316 14.55 1.01 -9.63
C LEU A 316 13.44 0.06 -10.04
N GLY A 317 12.75 0.38 -11.13
CA GLY A 317 11.79 -0.49 -11.78
C GLY A 317 12.14 -0.68 -13.25
N VAL A 318 11.94 -1.86 -13.78
CA VAL A 318 12.13 -2.18 -15.20
C VAL A 318 10.80 -2.58 -15.81
N VAL A 319 10.45 -1.94 -16.92
CA VAL A 319 9.24 -2.25 -17.69
C VAL A 319 9.63 -3.24 -18.79
N ILE A 320 9.10 -4.47 -18.73
CA ILE A 320 9.51 -5.57 -19.62
C ILE A 320 8.35 -5.96 -20.56
N PRO A 321 8.50 -5.73 -21.87
CA PRO A 321 7.54 -6.22 -22.87
C PRO A 321 7.59 -7.74 -23.02
N ASP A 322 6.52 -8.35 -23.50
CA ASP A 322 6.44 -9.79 -23.77
C ASP A 322 7.54 -10.24 -24.73
N ILE A 323 7.86 -9.45 -25.75
CA ILE A 323 8.90 -9.78 -26.74
C ILE A 323 10.25 -10.07 -26.08
N THR A 324 10.58 -9.41 -24.98
CA THR A 324 11.85 -9.61 -24.26
C THR A 324 11.97 -11.04 -23.76
N PHE A 325 10.90 -11.60 -23.21
CA PHE A 325 10.85 -13.01 -22.76
C PHE A 325 10.95 -13.98 -23.93
N GLU A 326 10.30 -13.69 -25.05
CA GLU A 326 10.35 -14.51 -26.25
C GLU A 326 11.76 -14.56 -26.85
N LEU A 327 12.43 -13.40 -26.90
CA LEU A 327 13.82 -13.32 -27.37
C LEU A 327 14.76 -14.14 -26.48
N ALA A 328 14.59 -14.06 -25.15
CA ALA A 328 15.38 -14.86 -24.20
C ALA A 328 15.12 -16.37 -24.37
N ARG A 329 13.86 -16.75 -24.54
CA ARG A 329 13.49 -18.16 -24.81
C ARG A 329 14.19 -18.71 -26.03
N ASN A 330 14.25 -17.93 -27.10
CA ASN A 330 14.87 -18.31 -28.37
C ASN A 330 16.38 -18.05 -28.41
N ASN A 331 16.97 -17.59 -27.32
CA ASN A 331 18.41 -17.21 -27.25
C ASN A 331 18.80 -16.21 -28.33
N GLU A 332 17.94 -15.23 -28.58
CA GLU A 332 18.19 -14.17 -29.55
C GLU A 332 18.75 -12.91 -28.85
N ASP A 333 19.36 -12.05 -29.64
CA ASP A 333 19.71 -10.71 -29.21
C ASP A 333 18.46 -9.86 -29.07
N MET A 334 18.42 -9.01 -28.06
CA MET A 334 17.40 -7.97 -27.93
C MET A 334 17.97 -6.63 -28.35
N TYR A 335 17.21 -5.92 -29.17
CA TYR A 335 17.57 -4.58 -29.61
C TYR A 335 17.00 -3.53 -28.65
N LEU A 336 17.81 -2.52 -28.40
CA LEU A 336 17.49 -1.35 -27.59
C LEU A 336 17.34 -0.16 -28.53
N PHE A 337 16.27 0.62 -28.37
CA PHE A 337 15.88 1.65 -29.32
C PHE A 337 16.01 3.05 -28.74
N SER A 338 16.58 3.99 -29.51
CA SER A 338 16.62 5.40 -29.13
C SER A 338 15.23 5.99 -29.01
N PRO A 339 14.82 6.48 -27.82
CA PRO A 339 13.50 7.07 -27.63
C PRO A 339 13.24 8.25 -28.53
N TYR A 340 14.25 9.07 -28.77
CA TYR A 340 14.17 10.22 -29.68
C TYR A 340 13.80 9.81 -31.11
N ASP A 341 14.45 8.77 -31.64
CA ASP A 341 14.15 8.29 -32.98
C ASP A 341 12.79 7.59 -33.06
N VAL A 342 12.41 6.84 -32.02
CA VAL A 342 11.10 6.19 -31.93
C VAL A 342 9.98 7.23 -31.98
N GLU A 343 10.10 8.31 -31.22
CA GLU A 343 9.12 9.38 -31.22
C GLU A 343 9.01 10.05 -32.60
N ARG A 344 10.14 10.31 -33.23
CA ARG A 344 10.18 10.92 -34.58
C ARG A 344 9.52 10.04 -35.63
N VAL A 345 9.75 8.72 -35.57
CA VAL A 345 9.20 7.76 -36.56
C VAL A 345 7.71 7.51 -36.33
N TYR A 346 7.31 7.29 -35.07
CA TYR A 346 5.92 6.91 -34.72
C TYR A 346 5.02 8.11 -34.40
N GLY A 347 5.56 9.30 -34.25
CA GLY A 347 4.80 10.48 -33.86
C GLY A 347 4.27 10.50 -32.45
N LYS A 348 4.76 9.61 -31.61
CA LYS A 348 4.40 9.49 -30.18
C LYS A 348 5.58 8.97 -29.39
N ALA A 349 5.62 9.32 -28.09
CA ALA A 349 6.70 8.93 -27.20
C ALA A 349 6.85 7.41 -27.12
N MET A 350 8.05 6.94 -26.81
CA MET A 350 8.36 5.50 -26.73
C MET A 350 7.45 4.76 -25.72
N THR A 351 7.05 5.42 -24.62
CA THR A 351 6.09 4.85 -23.64
C THR A 351 4.71 4.59 -24.24
N GLU A 352 4.34 5.25 -25.33
CA GLU A 352 3.06 5.10 -26.01
C GLU A 352 3.10 4.09 -27.17
N VAL A 353 4.28 3.52 -27.45
CA VAL A 353 4.48 2.54 -28.53
C VAL A 353 4.42 1.13 -27.95
N GLU A 354 3.62 0.27 -28.57
CA GLU A 354 3.60 -1.18 -28.24
C GLU A 354 4.85 -1.85 -28.80
N ILE A 355 5.90 -1.94 -27.99
CA ILE A 355 7.21 -2.47 -28.44
C ILE A 355 7.09 -3.90 -28.94
N SER A 356 6.35 -4.77 -28.25
CA SER A 356 6.19 -6.17 -28.67
C SER A 356 5.56 -6.28 -30.07
N LYS A 357 4.59 -5.45 -30.37
CA LYS A 357 3.90 -5.43 -31.67
C LYS A 357 4.81 -4.90 -32.79
N HIS A 358 5.55 -3.83 -32.52
CA HIS A 358 6.36 -3.12 -33.51
C HIS A 358 7.84 -3.50 -33.52
N TYR A 359 8.24 -4.49 -32.70
CA TYR A 359 9.65 -4.82 -32.46
C TYR A 359 10.42 -5.10 -33.76
N ARG A 360 9.93 -6.00 -34.60
CA ARG A 360 10.61 -6.37 -35.86
C ARG A 360 10.70 -5.20 -36.84
N GLU A 361 9.65 -4.44 -36.92
CA GLU A 361 9.57 -3.20 -37.71
C GLU A 361 10.63 -2.18 -37.25
N MET A 362 10.75 -1.99 -35.92
CA MET A 362 11.74 -1.09 -35.33
C MET A 362 13.17 -1.58 -35.55
N VAL A 363 13.41 -2.88 -35.46
CA VAL A 363 14.73 -3.47 -35.73
C VAL A 363 15.16 -3.23 -37.19
N ASP A 364 14.24 -3.34 -38.11
CA ASP A 364 14.53 -3.20 -39.56
C ASP A 364 14.55 -1.72 -40.02
N ASN A 365 14.10 -0.78 -39.20
CA ASN A 365 14.04 0.62 -39.58
C ASN A 365 15.41 1.32 -39.40
N PRO A 366 16.08 1.74 -40.49
CA PRO A 366 17.39 2.39 -40.39
C PRO A 366 17.36 3.79 -39.76
N GLU A 367 16.19 4.41 -39.65
CA GLU A 367 16.02 5.72 -39.04
C GLU A 367 16.00 5.66 -37.50
N ILE A 368 15.86 4.47 -36.92
CA ILE A 368 15.89 4.25 -35.48
C ILE A 368 17.28 3.76 -35.09
N ARG A 369 17.99 4.52 -34.29
CA ARG A 369 19.27 4.11 -33.69
C ARG A 369 19.01 3.01 -32.71
N LYS A 370 19.84 1.99 -32.71
CA LYS A 370 19.68 0.82 -31.86
C LYS A 370 21.04 0.25 -31.43
N LYS A 371 21.00 -0.35 -30.27
CA LYS A 371 22.05 -1.20 -29.74
C LYS A 371 21.49 -2.61 -29.58
N LYS A 372 22.34 -3.60 -29.50
CA LYS A 372 21.88 -4.95 -29.18
C LYS A 372 22.64 -5.53 -28.01
N ILE A 373 21.94 -6.31 -27.20
CA ILE A 373 22.49 -7.12 -26.13
C ILE A 373 21.86 -8.50 -26.21
N ASN A 374 22.52 -9.51 -25.63
CA ASN A 374 21.91 -10.83 -25.57
C ASN A 374 20.76 -10.84 -24.55
N ALA A 375 19.59 -11.33 -24.94
CA ALA A 375 18.40 -11.31 -24.08
C ALA A 375 18.56 -12.17 -22.82
N ARG A 376 19.20 -13.34 -22.91
CA ARG A 376 19.48 -14.17 -21.73
C ARG A 376 20.48 -13.52 -20.78
N ALA A 377 21.49 -12.83 -21.33
CA ALA A 377 22.45 -12.07 -20.53
C ALA A 377 21.77 -10.92 -19.77
N PHE A 378 20.78 -10.26 -20.39
CA PHE A 378 19.95 -9.27 -19.72
C PHE A 378 19.23 -9.85 -18.49
N PHE A 379 18.53 -10.97 -18.65
CA PHE A 379 17.83 -11.63 -17.54
C PHE A 379 18.78 -12.16 -16.47
N GLN A 380 19.97 -12.63 -16.88
CA GLN A 380 21.01 -13.04 -15.93
C GLN A 380 21.46 -11.85 -15.05
N THR A 381 21.74 -10.72 -15.68
CA THR A 381 22.11 -9.47 -14.96
C THR A 381 20.99 -9.02 -14.03
N LEU A 382 19.76 -9.09 -14.51
CA LEU A 382 18.58 -8.74 -13.73
C LEU A 382 18.48 -9.59 -12.45
N ALA A 383 18.62 -10.90 -12.58
CA ALA A 383 18.57 -11.82 -11.45
C ALA A 383 19.74 -11.63 -10.48
N GLU A 384 20.95 -11.43 -10.98
CA GLU A 384 22.13 -11.13 -10.15
C GLU A 384 21.91 -9.88 -9.31
N LEU A 385 21.39 -8.81 -9.92
CA LEU A 385 21.13 -7.57 -9.24
C LEU A 385 20.03 -7.71 -8.19
N GLN A 386 18.98 -8.47 -8.49
CA GLN A 386 17.92 -8.76 -7.52
C GLN A 386 18.43 -9.56 -6.32
N PHE A 387 19.40 -10.45 -6.53
CA PHE A 387 20.10 -11.11 -5.43
C PHE A 387 20.89 -10.13 -4.54
N GLU A 388 21.63 -9.23 -5.16
CA GLU A 388 22.47 -8.26 -4.45
C GLU A 388 21.65 -7.22 -3.68
N SER A 389 20.63 -6.66 -4.32
CA SER A 389 19.96 -5.44 -3.85
C SER A 389 18.46 -5.56 -3.61
N GLY A 390 17.81 -6.61 -4.09
CA GLY A 390 16.35 -6.71 -4.11
C GLY A 390 15.71 -5.96 -5.28
N TYR A 391 16.43 -5.12 -5.97
CA TYR A 391 16.00 -4.34 -7.14
C TYR A 391 16.52 -4.95 -8.45
N PRO A 392 15.90 -4.63 -9.58
CA PRO A 392 14.74 -3.74 -9.78
C PRO A 392 13.41 -4.44 -9.54
N TYR A 393 12.36 -3.63 -9.37
CA TYR A 393 10.99 -4.08 -9.53
C TYR A 393 10.73 -4.39 -11.01
N ILE A 394 9.70 -5.17 -11.29
CA ILE A 394 9.34 -5.52 -12.66
C ILE A 394 7.90 -5.12 -12.91
N LEU A 395 7.67 -4.43 -14.02
CA LEU A 395 6.34 -4.21 -14.60
C LEU A 395 6.26 -4.99 -15.92
N PHE A 396 5.36 -5.96 -15.97
CA PHE A 396 5.08 -6.72 -17.20
C PHE A 396 4.17 -5.88 -18.10
N GLU A 397 4.78 -5.17 -19.05
CA GLU A 397 4.13 -4.09 -19.81
C GLU A 397 2.88 -4.56 -20.55
N ASP A 398 3.00 -5.62 -21.33
CA ASP A 398 1.89 -6.08 -22.15
C ASP A 398 0.77 -6.73 -21.34
N THR A 399 1.13 -7.44 -20.27
CA THR A 399 0.15 -8.03 -19.34
C THR A 399 -0.68 -6.92 -18.68
N ALA A 400 -0.02 -5.90 -18.17
CA ALA A 400 -0.69 -4.76 -17.52
C ALA A 400 -1.61 -4.03 -18.50
N ASN A 401 -1.15 -3.80 -19.73
CA ASN A 401 -1.93 -3.08 -20.74
C ASN A 401 -3.09 -3.91 -21.31
N ARG A 402 -2.93 -5.22 -21.48
CA ARG A 402 -4.05 -6.09 -21.88
C ARG A 402 -5.16 -6.11 -20.84
N ALA A 403 -4.80 -6.05 -19.57
CA ALA A 403 -5.76 -6.05 -18.47
C ALA A 403 -6.36 -4.67 -18.18
N ASN A 404 -5.83 -3.62 -18.77
CA ASN A 404 -6.28 -2.25 -18.52
C ASN A 404 -7.68 -2.02 -19.15
N PRO A 405 -8.69 -1.68 -18.32
CA PRO A 405 -10.04 -1.50 -18.84
C PRO A 405 -10.32 -0.09 -19.39
N VAL A 406 -9.39 0.85 -19.24
CA VAL A 406 -9.58 2.26 -19.59
C VAL A 406 -8.68 2.66 -20.75
N GLU A 407 -9.02 3.77 -21.42
CA GLU A 407 -8.23 4.31 -22.52
C GLU A 407 -6.86 4.79 -22.06
N GLY A 408 -5.83 4.50 -22.84
CA GLY A 408 -4.45 4.92 -22.60
C GLY A 408 -3.53 3.75 -22.31
N ARG A 409 -2.24 4.06 -22.09
CA ARG A 409 -1.23 3.04 -21.80
C ARG A 409 -0.66 3.22 -20.40
N ILE A 410 -0.41 2.08 -19.76
CA ILE A 410 0.33 1.99 -18.51
C ILE A 410 1.81 1.88 -18.87
N SER A 411 2.61 2.81 -18.35
CA SER A 411 4.05 2.90 -18.69
C SER A 411 4.96 2.84 -17.48
N MET A 412 4.40 2.85 -16.28
CA MET A 412 5.14 2.86 -15.02
C MET A 412 4.24 2.42 -13.87
N SER A 413 4.85 2.24 -12.71
CA SER A 413 4.14 2.01 -11.46
C SER A 413 4.71 2.92 -10.36
N ASN A 414 4.25 2.74 -9.14
CA ASN A 414 4.71 3.51 -7.97
C ASN A 414 5.87 2.81 -7.24
N LEU A 415 6.26 3.36 -6.08
CA LEU A 415 7.34 2.81 -5.25
C LEU A 415 7.08 1.38 -4.79
N CYS A 416 5.82 0.98 -4.64
CA CYS A 416 5.44 -0.34 -4.14
C CYS A 416 4.82 -1.25 -5.21
N SER A 417 4.80 -0.81 -6.46
CA SER A 417 4.40 -1.61 -7.65
C SER A 417 2.95 -2.09 -7.65
N GLU A 418 2.02 -1.36 -7.00
CA GLU A 418 0.59 -1.69 -7.03
C GLU A 418 -0.26 -0.72 -7.85
N ILE A 419 0.25 0.47 -8.18
CA ILE A 419 -0.52 1.46 -8.91
C ILE A 419 -0.27 1.31 -10.41
N LEU A 420 -1.32 0.99 -11.15
CA LEU A 420 -1.30 0.84 -12.59
C LEU A 420 -2.41 1.71 -13.20
N GLN A 421 -2.07 2.93 -13.52
CA GLN A 421 -2.98 3.93 -14.07
C GLN A 421 -2.39 4.55 -15.33
N VAL A 422 -3.26 5.10 -16.15
CA VAL A 422 -2.85 5.84 -17.33
C VAL A 422 -2.55 7.28 -16.98
N SER A 423 -1.60 7.88 -17.69
CA SER A 423 -1.21 9.28 -17.55
C SER A 423 -1.16 9.95 -18.92
N GLU A 424 -1.16 11.27 -18.92
CA GLU A 424 -1.09 12.08 -20.12
C GLU A 424 0.06 13.09 -19.99
N ALA A 425 0.89 13.18 -21.04
CA ALA A 425 2.05 14.06 -21.05
C ALA A 425 1.66 15.55 -20.96
N SER A 426 2.44 16.31 -20.20
CA SER A 426 2.38 17.78 -20.19
C SER A 426 3.43 18.36 -21.12
N GLU A 427 3.14 19.54 -21.67
CA GLU A 427 4.09 20.37 -22.40
C GLU A 427 4.31 21.68 -21.64
N PHE A 428 5.54 22.17 -21.62
CA PHE A 428 5.92 23.37 -20.88
C PHE A 428 6.51 24.44 -21.79
N ASN A 429 6.28 25.69 -21.43
CA ASN A 429 6.98 26.85 -21.99
C ASN A 429 8.40 26.97 -21.40
N GLU A 430 9.22 27.81 -21.96
CA GLU A 430 10.60 28.04 -21.48
C GLU A 430 10.66 28.54 -20.03
N ASP A 431 9.62 29.21 -19.55
CA ASP A 431 9.50 29.68 -18.17
C ASP A 431 8.95 28.61 -17.21
N LEU A 432 8.83 27.36 -17.65
CA LEU A 432 8.29 26.20 -16.93
C LEU A 432 6.76 26.27 -16.66
N SER A 433 6.06 27.27 -17.19
CA SER A 433 4.61 27.27 -17.16
C SER A 433 4.04 26.21 -18.11
N TYR A 434 2.84 25.74 -17.84
CA TYR A 434 2.19 24.75 -18.72
C TYR A 434 1.76 25.39 -20.04
N LYS A 435 2.24 24.85 -21.14
CA LYS A 435 1.70 25.07 -22.46
C LYS A 435 0.49 24.18 -22.71
N HIS A 436 0.59 22.93 -22.34
CA HIS A 436 -0.49 21.94 -22.24
C HIS A 436 -0.36 21.19 -20.93
N MET A 437 -1.41 21.22 -20.13
CA MET A 437 -1.44 20.48 -18.87
C MET A 437 -1.96 19.08 -19.10
N GLY A 438 -1.11 18.09 -18.94
CA GLY A 438 -1.48 16.69 -18.96
C GLY A 438 -2.06 16.22 -17.62
N LYS A 439 -2.02 14.93 -17.40
CA LYS A 439 -2.57 14.29 -16.19
C LYS A 439 -1.54 13.34 -15.61
N ASP A 440 -1.02 13.68 -14.44
CA ASP A 440 -0.21 12.78 -13.63
C ASP A 440 -1.08 12.05 -12.59
N ILE A 441 -0.50 11.16 -11.83
CA ILE A 441 -1.22 10.17 -11.02
C ILE A 441 -0.97 10.43 -9.54
N SER A 442 -2.04 10.32 -8.74
CA SER A 442 -1.96 10.15 -7.29
C SER A 442 -2.69 8.89 -6.88
N CYS A 443 -2.32 8.30 -5.73
CA CYS A 443 -3.01 7.11 -5.26
C CYS A 443 -3.60 7.31 -3.87
N ASN A 444 -4.88 6.97 -3.76
CA ASN A 444 -5.68 7.01 -2.54
C ASN A 444 -5.90 5.58 -2.09
N LEU A 445 -5.17 5.15 -1.07
CA LEU A 445 -5.17 3.77 -0.61
C LEU A 445 -5.88 3.61 0.73
N GLY A 446 -6.46 2.44 0.89
CA GLY A 446 -6.99 1.92 2.13
C GLY A 446 -7.22 0.43 1.95
N SER A 447 -7.19 -0.34 3.02
CA SER A 447 -7.24 -1.80 2.91
C SER A 447 -8.29 -2.42 3.81
N MET A 448 -8.97 -3.45 3.29
CA MET A 448 -9.85 -4.30 4.08
C MET A 448 -9.00 -5.36 4.79
N ASN A 449 -9.42 -5.71 5.99
CA ASN A 449 -8.89 -6.88 6.70
C ASN A 449 -9.77 -8.08 6.34
N ILE A 450 -9.21 -9.01 5.59
CA ILE A 450 -9.95 -10.16 5.03
C ILE A 450 -10.68 -10.96 6.11
N ALA A 451 -10.03 -11.25 7.24
CA ALA A 451 -10.66 -12.00 8.31
C ALA A 451 -11.87 -11.27 8.90
N MET A 452 -11.73 -9.98 9.16
CA MET A 452 -12.83 -9.18 9.70
C MET A 452 -13.93 -8.94 8.68
N ALA A 453 -13.60 -8.80 7.42
CA ALA A 453 -14.57 -8.69 6.34
C ALA A 453 -15.39 -9.99 6.17
N MET A 454 -14.74 -11.15 6.25
CA MET A 454 -15.43 -12.45 6.22
C MET A 454 -16.33 -12.66 7.44
N ASP A 455 -15.99 -12.05 8.58
CA ASP A 455 -16.82 -12.10 9.81
C ASP A 455 -17.90 -11.01 9.85
N SER A 456 -18.00 -10.14 8.83
CA SER A 456 -18.95 -9.05 8.80
C SER A 456 -20.40 -9.55 8.64
N GLU A 457 -21.35 -8.79 9.17
CA GLU A 457 -22.77 -9.06 8.95
C GLU A 457 -23.24 -8.65 7.56
N ASP A 458 -22.57 -7.67 6.94
CA ASP A 458 -22.91 -7.14 5.63
C ASP A 458 -21.62 -6.80 4.84
N PHE A 459 -21.15 -7.78 4.09
CA PHE A 459 -19.94 -7.66 3.27
C PHE A 459 -20.05 -6.56 2.21
N GLY A 460 -21.19 -6.48 1.54
CA GLY A 460 -21.43 -5.45 0.52
C GLY A 460 -21.36 -4.04 1.08
N ARG A 461 -21.91 -3.83 2.27
CA ARG A 461 -21.85 -2.54 2.98
C ARG A 461 -20.41 -2.17 3.35
N THR A 462 -19.62 -3.14 3.79
CA THR A 462 -18.19 -2.91 4.10
C THR A 462 -17.43 -2.41 2.88
N VAL A 463 -17.62 -3.05 1.73
CA VAL A 463 -16.97 -2.62 0.47
C VAL A 463 -17.50 -1.25 0.03
N ASP A 464 -18.80 -1.03 0.05
CA ASP A 464 -19.41 0.26 -0.32
C ASP A 464 -18.86 1.40 0.54
N THR A 465 -18.80 1.21 1.85
CA THR A 465 -18.24 2.20 2.79
C THR A 465 -16.77 2.47 2.51
N ALA A 466 -15.97 1.45 2.24
CA ALA A 466 -14.56 1.59 1.89
C ALA A 466 -14.37 2.40 0.60
N ILE A 467 -15.14 2.10 -0.44
CA ILE A 467 -15.09 2.85 -1.71
C ILE A 467 -15.46 4.33 -1.49
N ARG A 468 -16.49 4.60 -0.71
CA ARG A 468 -16.90 5.98 -0.39
C ARG A 468 -15.86 6.72 0.43
N ALA A 469 -15.18 6.05 1.36
CA ALA A 469 -14.10 6.63 2.13
C ALA A 469 -12.93 7.04 1.23
N LEU A 470 -12.50 6.16 0.34
CA LEU A 470 -11.40 6.44 -0.59
C LEU A 470 -11.78 7.51 -1.62
N THR A 471 -13.02 7.51 -2.08
CA THR A 471 -13.55 8.56 -2.96
C THR A 471 -13.52 9.93 -2.26
N ALA A 472 -13.89 9.98 -1.00
CA ALA A 472 -13.80 11.21 -0.20
C ALA A 472 -12.36 11.72 -0.09
N VAL A 473 -11.38 10.84 0.08
CA VAL A 473 -9.96 11.23 0.09
C VAL A 473 -9.56 11.85 -1.25
N SER A 474 -9.98 11.26 -2.37
CA SER A 474 -9.76 11.85 -3.70
C SER A 474 -10.38 13.24 -3.81
N ASP A 475 -11.65 13.39 -3.40
CA ASP A 475 -12.37 14.68 -3.46
C ASP A 475 -11.73 15.76 -2.58
N MET A 476 -11.08 15.38 -1.49
CA MET A 476 -10.42 16.29 -0.53
C MET A 476 -8.97 16.60 -0.87
N SER A 477 -8.39 15.91 -1.84
CA SER A 477 -6.97 16.05 -2.19
C SER A 477 -6.78 17.15 -3.24
N HIS A 478 -6.17 18.25 -2.83
CA HIS A 478 -5.87 19.41 -3.67
C HIS A 478 -4.37 19.66 -3.71
N ILE A 479 -3.71 19.13 -4.75
CA ILE A 479 -2.26 19.23 -4.93
C ILE A 479 -1.95 20.40 -5.87
N SER A 480 -2.24 21.62 -5.44
CA SER A 480 -2.05 22.82 -6.25
C SER A 480 -0.61 23.12 -6.65
N SER A 481 0.37 22.60 -5.88
CA SER A 481 1.79 22.73 -6.19
C SER A 481 2.23 21.92 -7.42
N VAL A 482 1.46 20.90 -7.81
CA VAL A 482 1.68 20.11 -9.02
C VAL A 482 0.34 19.98 -9.76
N PRO A 483 -0.03 20.99 -10.57
CA PRO A 483 -1.34 21.06 -11.20
C PRO A 483 -1.72 19.87 -12.08
N SER A 484 -0.76 19.19 -12.70
CA SER A 484 -1.02 17.97 -13.48
C SER A 484 -1.47 16.78 -12.62
N VAL A 485 -1.00 16.71 -11.38
CA VAL A 485 -1.47 15.71 -10.40
C VAL A 485 -2.90 16.06 -9.96
N GLU A 486 -3.16 17.30 -9.65
CA GLU A 486 -4.50 17.78 -9.28
C GLU A 486 -5.52 17.49 -10.37
N LYS A 487 -5.19 17.85 -11.62
CA LYS A 487 -6.04 17.58 -12.77
C LYS A 487 -6.31 16.08 -12.96
N GLY A 488 -5.27 15.26 -12.85
CA GLY A 488 -5.40 13.81 -12.96
C GLY A 488 -6.33 13.23 -11.91
N ASN A 489 -6.20 13.67 -10.65
CA ASN A 489 -7.07 13.24 -9.56
C ASN A 489 -8.53 13.70 -9.77
N ASP A 490 -8.73 14.97 -10.12
CA ASP A 490 -10.07 15.56 -10.29
C ASP A 490 -10.85 14.93 -11.45
N GLU A 491 -10.17 14.50 -12.50
CA GLU A 491 -10.82 13.87 -13.66
C GLU A 491 -10.96 12.36 -13.54
N SER A 492 -10.04 11.69 -12.87
CA SER A 492 -10.07 10.23 -12.74
C SER A 492 -10.84 9.72 -11.52
N HIS A 493 -10.83 10.46 -10.41
CA HIS A 493 -11.32 10.01 -9.12
C HIS A 493 -10.79 8.61 -8.75
N ALA A 494 -9.56 8.31 -9.17
CA ALA A 494 -8.97 6.99 -9.02
C ALA A 494 -8.66 6.68 -7.56
N ILE A 495 -8.94 5.45 -7.16
CA ILE A 495 -8.72 4.93 -5.81
C ILE A 495 -8.03 3.57 -5.88
N GLY A 496 -7.54 3.10 -4.74
CA GLY A 496 -6.90 1.79 -4.62
C GLY A 496 -7.37 1.09 -3.35
N LEU A 497 -8.47 0.36 -3.44
CA LEU A 497 -8.90 -0.52 -2.36
C LEU A 497 -8.00 -1.76 -2.34
N GLY A 498 -7.26 -1.94 -1.25
CA GLY A 498 -6.39 -3.06 -1.01
C GLY A 498 -6.94 -4.05 -0.01
N GLN A 499 -6.11 -5.05 0.31
CA GLN A 499 -6.45 -6.13 1.23
C GLN A 499 -5.27 -6.45 2.14
N MET A 500 -5.54 -6.90 3.35
CA MET A 500 -4.56 -7.44 4.28
C MET A 500 -5.14 -8.63 5.02
N ASN A 501 -4.28 -9.41 5.66
CA ASN A 501 -4.65 -10.54 6.51
C ASN A 501 -5.16 -11.79 5.76
N LEU A 502 -4.67 -12.02 4.53
CA LEU A 502 -5.00 -13.25 3.81
C LEU A 502 -4.45 -14.47 4.56
N HIS A 503 -3.16 -14.45 4.89
CA HIS A 503 -2.53 -15.59 5.57
C HIS A 503 -3.13 -15.82 6.95
N GLY A 504 -3.37 -14.76 7.72
CA GLY A 504 -4.02 -14.87 9.03
C GLY A 504 -5.40 -15.50 8.96
N TYR A 505 -6.21 -15.12 7.99
CA TYR A 505 -7.52 -15.73 7.76
C TYR A 505 -7.42 -17.21 7.38
N LEU A 506 -6.58 -17.53 6.39
CA LEU A 506 -6.40 -18.92 5.93
C LEU A 506 -5.94 -19.83 7.07
N ALA A 507 -4.95 -19.38 7.84
CA ALA A 507 -4.41 -20.15 8.97
C ALA A 507 -5.46 -20.33 10.08
N ARG A 508 -6.24 -19.29 10.39
CA ARG A 508 -7.37 -19.38 11.34
C ARG A 508 -8.36 -20.46 10.90
N GLU A 509 -8.66 -20.52 9.62
CA GLU A 509 -9.56 -21.51 9.03
C GLU A 509 -8.89 -22.85 8.70
N ARG A 510 -7.64 -23.03 9.15
CA ARG A 510 -6.85 -24.27 8.95
C ARG A 510 -6.68 -24.64 7.49
N ILE A 511 -6.35 -23.63 6.69
CA ILE A 511 -6.04 -23.75 5.25
C ILE A 511 -4.58 -23.35 5.05
N PHE A 512 -3.82 -24.18 4.36
CA PHE A 512 -2.43 -23.83 4.00
C PHE A 512 -2.41 -22.76 2.92
N TYR A 513 -1.55 -21.75 3.10
CA TYR A 513 -1.32 -20.74 2.08
C TYR A 513 -0.75 -21.41 0.81
N GLY A 514 -1.30 -21.05 -0.35
CA GLY A 514 -0.87 -21.60 -1.64
C GLY A 514 -1.41 -22.99 -1.95
N SER A 515 -2.20 -23.60 -1.08
CA SER A 515 -2.94 -24.83 -1.37
C SER A 515 -4.07 -24.57 -2.37
N GLU A 516 -4.64 -25.64 -2.92
CA GLU A 516 -5.81 -25.53 -3.81
C GLU A 516 -6.94 -24.74 -3.16
N GLU A 517 -7.25 -25.03 -1.91
CA GLU A 517 -8.28 -24.32 -1.12
C GLU A 517 -7.91 -22.86 -0.87
N GLY A 518 -6.65 -22.59 -0.56
CA GLY A 518 -6.17 -21.21 -0.34
C GLY A 518 -6.22 -20.35 -1.61
N VAL A 519 -5.84 -20.90 -2.74
CA VAL A 519 -5.91 -20.23 -4.05
C VAL A 519 -7.37 -20.02 -4.47
N ASP A 520 -8.22 -21.03 -4.27
CA ASP A 520 -9.67 -20.96 -4.55
C ASP A 520 -10.34 -19.86 -3.70
N PHE A 521 -10.04 -19.81 -2.41
CA PHE A 521 -10.53 -18.75 -1.53
C PHE A 521 -10.13 -17.37 -2.04
N THR A 522 -8.85 -17.20 -2.37
CA THR A 522 -8.31 -15.92 -2.86
C THR A 522 -9.05 -15.47 -4.13
N ASN A 523 -9.27 -16.39 -5.07
CA ASN A 523 -10.03 -16.13 -6.29
C ASN A 523 -11.44 -15.62 -5.96
N MET A 524 -12.18 -16.35 -5.14
CA MET A 524 -13.59 -16.03 -4.85
C MET A 524 -13.75 -14.80 -3.97
N TYR A 525 -12.80 -14.54 -3.07
CA TYR A 525 -12.80 -13.32 -2.25
C TYR A 525 -12.66 -12.07 -3.12
N PHE A 526 -11.64 -12.03 -3.97
CA PHE A 526 -11.42 -10.89 -4.87
C PHE A 526 -12.53 -10.73 -5.91
N TYR A 527 -13.11 -11.83 -6.34
CA TYR A 527 -14.31 -11.83 -7.18
C TYR A 527 -15.47 -11.10 -6.50
N ALA A 528 -15.75 -11.41 -5.24
CA ALA A 528 -16.81 -10.76 -4.46
C ALA A 528 -16.52 -9.27 -4.19
N VAL A 529 -15.27 -8.93 -3.87
CA VAL A 529 -14.86 -7.54 -3.66
C VAL A 529 -15.04 -6.73 -4.95
N THR A 530 -14.60 -7.26 -6.09
CA THR A 530 -14.68 -6.58 -7.38
C THR A 530 -16.12 -6.24 -7.77
N TYR A 531 -17.02 -7.19 -7.62
CA TYR A 531 -18.44 -6.95 -7.88
C TYR A 531 -19.00 -5.81 -7.02
N ASN A 532 -18.74 -5.85 -5.72
CA ASN A 532 -19.25 -4.85 -4.79
C ASN A 532 -18.57 -3.47 -4.98
N ALA A 533 -17.30 -3.45 -5.35
CA ALA A 533 -16.56 -2.21 -5.63
C ALA A 533 -17.12 -1.50 -6.88
N LEU A 534 -17.35 -2.25 -7.96
CA LEU A 534 -17.97 -1.73 -9.19
C LEU A 534 -19.38 -1.21 -8.91
N LYS A 535 -20.15 -1.95 -8.14
CA LYS A 535 -21.50 -1.55 -7.74
C LYS A 535 -21.49 -0.24 -6.93
N ALA A 536 -20.57 -0.09 -5.99
CA ALA A 536 -20.41 1.13 -5.21
C ALA A 536 -20.03 2.33 -6.09
N SER A 537 -19.07 2.17 -6.97
CA SER A 537 -18.65 3.23 -7.90
C SER A 537 -19.78 3.64 -8.86
N ASN A 538 -20.56 2.69 -9.34
CA ASN A 538 -21.75 2.96 -10.16
C ASN A 538 -22.80 3.75 -9.37
N ARG A 539 -23.09 3.37 -8.13
CA ARG A 539 -24.02 4.12 -7.27
C ARG A 539 -23.58 5.57 -7.08
N ILE A 540 -22.29 5.79 -6.83
CA ILE A 540 -21.76 7.16 -6.67
C ILE A 540 -21.92 7.96 -7.96
N ALA A 541 -21.63 7.36 -9.13
CA ALA A 541 -21.82 8.01 -10.42
C ALA A 541 -23.26 8.41 -10.67
N VAL A 542 -24.21 7.53 -10.37
CA VAL A 542 -25.65 7.80 -10.50
C VAL A 542 -26.10 8.90 -9.53
N GLU A 543 -25.69 8.82 -8.26
CA GLU A 543 -26.02 9.83 -7.25
C GLU A 543 -25.51 11.22 -7.61
N ARG A 544 -24.31 11.31 -8.17
CA ARG A 544 -23.66 12.57 -8.54
C ARG A 544 -23.91 13.01 -9.96
N GLY A 545 -24.46 12.13 -10.80
CA GLY A 545 -24.75 12.42 -12.21
C GLY A 545 -23.51 12.62 -13.07
N VAL A 546 -22.36 12.02 -12.68
CA VAL A 546 -21.08 12.17 -13.39
C VAL A 546 -20.25 10.90 -13.30
N SER A 547 -19.54 10.58 -14.37
CA SER A 547 -18.54 9.51 -14.42
C SER A 547 -17.13 10.09 -14.53
N PHE A 548 -16.11 9.27 -14.31
CA PHE A 548 -14.73 9.69 -14.56
C PHE A 548 -14.55 10.12 -16.03
N ALA A 549 -13.63 11.06 -16.26
CA ALA A 549 -13.34 11.56 -17.59
C ALA A 549 -12.81 10.43 -18.50
N GLY A 550 -13.39 10.26 -19.68
CA GLY A 550 -13.03 9.21 -20.62
C GLY A 550 -13.77 7.88 -20.41
N PHE A 551 -14.76 7.85 -19.53
CA PHE A 551 -15.59 6.64 -19.30
C PHE A 551 -16.15 6.08 -20.61
N GLU A 552 -16.62 6.93 -21.50
CA GLU A 552 -17.22 6.54 -22.79
C GLU A 552 -16.29 5.75 -23.71
N ASN A 553 -14.97 5.86 -23.51
CA ASN A 553 -13.95 5.14 -24.28
C ASN A 553 -13.42 3.90 -23.54
N SER A 554 -14.00 3.57 -22.39
CA SER A 554 -13.57 2.43 -21.59
C SER A 554 -14.27 1.14 -21.98
N LYS A 555 -13.69 0.02 -21.62
CA LYS A 555 -14.30 -1.31 -21.73
C LYS A 555 -15.51 -1.47 -20.81
N TYR A 556 -15.65 -0.63 -19.81
CA TYR A 556 -16.84 -0.56 -18.96
C TYR A 556 -18.04 -0.01 -19.75
N ALA A 557 -17.85 1.07 -20.50
CA ALA A 557 -18.89 1.69 -21.31
C ALA A 557 -19.36 0.81 -22.46
N SER A 558 -18.43 0.09 -23.09
CA SER A 558 -18.76 -0.87 -24.17
C SER A 558 -19.37 -2.18 -23.64
N GLY A 559 -19.21 -2.45 -22.36
CA GLY A 559 -19.62 -3.71 -21.74
C GLY A 559 -18.61 -4.85 -21.88
N GLU A 560 -17.55 -4.69 -22.67
CA GLU A 560 -16.54 -5.72 -22.90
C GLU A 560 -15.88 -6.21 -21.60
N TYR A 561 -15.63 -5.30 -20.64
CA TYR A 561 -15.06 -5.67 -19.34
C TYR A 561 -15.82 -6.80 -18.66
N PHE A 562 -17.14 -6.82 -18.79
CA PHE A 562 -18.02 -7.76 -18.08
C PHE A 562 -18.07 -9.15 -18.72
N ASP A 563 -17.52 -9.33 -19.93
CA ASP A 563 -17.61 -10.60 -20.67
C ASP A 563 -17.08 -11.78 -19.86
N LYS A 564 -15.95 -11.59 -19.17
CA LYS A 564 -15.34 -12.64 -18.32
C LYS A 564 -16.25 -13.10 -17.17
N TYR A 565 -17.21 -12.27 -16.74
CA TYR A 565 -18.14 -12.58 -15.65
C TYR A 565 -19.52 -13.00 -16.13
N THR A 566 -19.90 -12.66 -17.34
CA THR A 566 -21.20 -12.99 -17.91
C THR A 566 -21.17 -14.22 -18.81
N GLU A 567 -20.02 -14.57 -19.36
CA GLU A 567 -19.87 -15.69 -20.30
C GLU A 567 -19.65 -17.04 -19.60
N LYS A 568 -19.24 -17.05 -18.34
CA LYS A 568 -19.09 -18.26 -17.55
C LYS A 568 -19.56 -18.05 -16.12
N GLU A 569 -19.95 -19.11 -15.45
CA GLU A 569 -20.25 -19.10 -14.04
C GLU A 569 -18.97 -19.11 -13.21
N TRP A 570 -18.89 -18.23 -12.24
CA TRP A 570 -17.82 -18.22 -11.23
C TRP A 570 -18.36 -18.78 -9.93
N ALA A 571 -17.75 -19.85 -9.46
CA ALA A 571 -18.12 -20.52 -8.22
C ALA A 571 -16.90 -21.11 -7.54
N PRO A 572 -16.93 -21.36 -6.23
CA PRO A 572 -15.84 -22.03 -5.56
C PRO A 572 -15.54 -23.39 -6.18
N ALA A 573 -14.26 -23.66 -6.44
CA ALA A 573 -13.83 -24.96 -6.99
C ALA A 573 -13.79 -26.06 -5.93
N THR A 574 -13.65 -25.68 -4.65
CA THR A 574 -13.55 -26.58 -3.51
C THR A 574 -14.78 -26.48 -2.60
N GLU A 575 -15.15 -27.58 -1.98
CA GLU A 575 -16.24 -27.61 -1.00
C GLU A 575 -15.91 -26.75 0.22
N ARG A 576 -14.68 -26.79 0.67
CA ARG A 576 -14.22 -26.00 1.84
C ARG A 576 -14.48 -24.50 1.65
N VAL A 577 -14.14 -23.96 0.49
CA VAL A 577 -14.34 -22.53 0.18
C VAL A 577 -15.82 -22.20 0.04
N ARG A 578 -16.61 -23.08 -0.57
CA ARG A 578 -18.07 -22.93 -0.62
C ARG A 578 -18.65 -22.79 0.78
N ASP A 579 -18.24 -23.68 1.69
CA ASP A 579 -18.68 -23.67 3.09
C ASP A 579 -18.27 -22.38 3.82
N LEU A 580 -17.09 -21.84 3.53
CA LEU A 580 -16.63 -20.58 4.14
C LEU A 580 -17.54 -19.39 3.76
N PHE A 581 -17.94 -19.28 2.51
CA PHE A 581 -18.83 -18.20 2.08
C PHE A 581 -20.27 -18.40 2.56
N GLU A 582 -20.76 -19.63 2.59
CA GLU A 582 -22.06 -19.95 3.16
C GLU A 582 -22.13 -19.63 4.66
N LYS A 583 -21.12 -20.04 5.42
CA LYS A 583 -20.98 -19.75 6.86
C LYS A 583 -20.90 -18.24 7.12
N ALA A 584 -20.21 -17.52 6.27
CA ALA A 584 -20.09 -16.06 6.36
C ALA A 584 -21.36 -15.32 5.95
N GLY A 585 -22.34 -16.01 5.34
CA GLY A 585 -23.56 -15.38 4.83
C GLY A 585 -23.31 -14.47 3.64
N ILE A 586 -22.24 -14.71 2.89
CA ILE A 586 -21.89 -13.92 1.70
C ILE A 586 -22.41 -14.63 0.46
N ASP A 587 -23.36 -14.00 -0.22
CA ASP A 587 -23.87 -14.47 -1.49
C ASP A 587 -22.91 -14.05 -2.61
N LEU A 588 -22.26 -15.04 -3.23
CA LEU A 588 -21.37 -14.77 -4.36
C LEU A 588 -22.20 -14.36 -5.58
N PRO A 589 -21.76 -13.32 -6.34
CA PRO A 589 -22.50 -12.85 -7.51
C PRO A 589 -22.71 -13.94 -8.55
N THR A 590 -23.95 -14.01 -9.08
CA THR A 590 -24.32 -14.90 -10.18
C THR A 590 -24.09 -14.22 -11.53
N GLN A 591 -24.20 -14.99 -12.63
CA GLN A 591 -24.19 -14.39 -13.98
C GLN A 591 -25.29 -13.35 -14.17
N GLU A 592 -26.46 -13.57 -13.58
CA GLU A 592 -27.58 -12.61 -13.62
C GLU A 592 -27.23 -11.31 -12.88
N ASP A 593 -26.57 -11.43 -11.72
CA ASP A 593 -26.09 -10.27 -10.96
C ASP A 593 -25.11 -9.43 -11.81
N TRP A 594 -24.21 -10.09 -12.50
CA TRP A 594 -23.24 -9.43 -13.37
C TRP A 594 -23.91 -8.79 -14.60
N LEU A 595 -24.91 -9.43 -15.19
CA LEU A 595 -25.68 -8.84 -16.31
C LEU A 595 -26.40 -7.57 -15.85
N ALA A 596 -26.99 -7.60 -14.65
CA ALA A 596 -27.64 -6.42 -14.08
C ALA A 596 -26.63 -5.30 -13.79
N LEU A 597 -25.45 -5.63 -13.25
CA LEU A 597 -24.40 -4.64 -13.00
C LEU A 597 -23.86 -4.07 -14.30
N LYS A 598 -23.61 -4.89 -15.32
CA LYS A 598 -23.21 -4.45 -16.65
C LYS A 598 -24.18 -3.40 -17.20
N ASP A 599 -25.46 -3.69 -17.15
CA ASP A 599 -26.50 -2.77 -17.61
C ASP A 599 -26.49 -1.46 -16.83
N ALA A 600 -26.39 -1.53 -15.51
CA ALA A 600 -26.33 -0.36 -14.64
C ALA A 600 -25.10 0.50 -14.90
N VAL A 601 -23.94 -0.11 -15.11
CA VAL A 601 -22.69 0.61 -15.40
C VAL A 601 -22.72 1.23 -16.79
N MET A 602 -23.19 0.53 -17.81
CA MET A 602 -23.31 1.06 -19.15
C MET A 602 -24.26 2.27 -19.24
N LYS A 603 -25.31 2.27 -18.41
CA LYS A 603 -26.29 3.37 -18.36
C LYS A 603 -25.87 4.51 -17.45
N GLY A 604 -25.37 4.20 -16.25
CA GLY A 604 -25.12 5.18 -15.19
C GLY A 604 -23.64 5.51 -14.98
N GLY A 605 -22.72 4.78 -15.58
CA GLY A 605 -21.28 5.01 -15.50
C GLY A 605 -20.63 4.47 -14.23
N LEU A 606 -19.35 4.82 -14.09
CA LEU A 606 -18.53 4.62 -12.88
C LEU A 606 -17.93 5.96 -12.49
N TYR A 607 -17.93 6.26 -11.20
CA TYR A 607 -17.33 7.50 -10.70
C TYR A 607 -15.80 7.42 -10.69
N ASN A 608 -15.25 6.29 -10.27
CA ASN A 608 -13.83 6.05 -10.13
C ASN A 608 -13.27 5.31 -11.35
N ARG A 609 -12.25 5.87 -11.99
CA ARG A 609 -11.57 5.22 -13.13
C ARG A 609 -10.89 3.92 -12.72
N ASN A 610 -10.28 3.91 -11.55
CA ASN A 610 -9.59 2.76 -10.97
C ASN A 610 -10.12 2.52 -9.56
N LEU A 611 -10.21 1.26 -9.15
CA LEU A 611 -10.88 0.86 -7.90
C LEU A 611 -9.99 0.08 -6.93
N GLN A 612 -9.18 -0.86 -7.41
CA GLN A 612 -8.44 -1.77 -6.56
C GLN A 612 -6.94 -1.74 -6.85
N ALA A 613 -6.16 -1.72 -5.78
CA ALA A 613 -4.72 -1.90 -5.79
C ALA A 613 -4.31 -2.50 -4.44
N VAL A 614 -3.44 -3.50 -4.44
CA VAL A 614 -3.06 -4.21 -3.22
C VAL A 614 -1.66 -3.81 -2.79
N PRO A 615 -1.54 -2.89 -1.80
CA PRO A 615 -0.26 -2.40 -1.31
C PRO A 615 0.36 -3.37 -0.29
N PRO A 616 1.60 -3.11 0.16
CA PRO A 616 2.25 -3.96 1.16
C PRO A 616 1.62 -3.92 2.56
N THR A 617 0.92 -2.85 2.93
CA THR A 617 0.26 -2.64 4.23
C THR A 617 1.18 -2.78 5.45
N GLY A 618 2.45 -2.40 5.31
CA GLY A 618 3.47 -2.67 6.32
C GLY A 618 3.23 -2.03 7.70
N SER A 619 2.57 -0.88 7.77
CA SER A 619 2.28 -0.19 9.03
C SER A 619 0.87 -0.46 9.54
N ILE A 620 -0.14 -0.33 8.68
CA ILE A 620 -1.54 -0.48 9.09
C ILE A 620 -1.91 -1.91 9.49
N SER A 621 -1.21 -2.92 9.00
CA SER A 621 -1.45 -4.31 9.39
C SER A 621 -1.18 -4.54 10.89
N TYR A 622 -0.17 -3.89 11.47
CA TYR A 622 0.13 -4.04 12.89
C TYR A 622 -0.96 -3.47 13.79
N ILE A 623 -1.52 -2.31 13.45
CA ILE A 623 -2.61 -1.73 14.24
C ILE A 623 -3.93 -2.51 14.10
N ASN A 624 -4.07 -3.31 13.05
CA ASN A 624 -5.25 -4.13 12.77
C ASN A 624 -5.10 -5.59 13.20
N ASN A 625 -4.01 -5.96 13.85
CA ASN A 625 -3.73 -7.37 14.18
C ASN A 625 -3.91 -8.28 12.95
N ALA A 626 -3.22 -7.92 11.87
CA ALA A 626 -3.34 -8.56 10.57
C ALA A 626 -1.98 -8.98 10.04
N THR A 627 -1.94 -10.03 9.23
CA THR A 627 -0.78 -10.30 8.38
C THR A 627 -0.73 -9.26 7.26
N ALA A 628 0.47 -8.90 6.83
CA ALA A 628 0.63 -7.84 5.84
C ALA A 628 0.15 -8.28 4.46
N SER A 629 -0.64 -7.44 3.80
CA SER A 629 -1.10 -7.64 2.43
C SER A 629 -1.72 -9.03 2.21
N ILE A 630 -1.43 -9.64 1.08
CA ILE A 630 -1.88 -11.00 0.76
C ILE A 630 -0.71 -11.99 0.62
N HIS A 631 0.51 -11.55 0.97
CA HIS A 631 1.66 -12.46 1.02
C HIS A 631 1.68 -13.27 2.33
N PRO A 632 2.43 -14.39 2.37
CA PRO A 632 2.58 -15.15 3.61
C PRO A 632 3.38 -14.37 4.66
N ILE A 633 3.26 -14.79 5.91
CA ILE A 633 4.13 -14.29 6.97
C ILE A 633 5.59 -14.59 6.66
N VAL A 634 6.49 -13.75 7.16
CA VAL A 634 7.95 -13.97 7.04
C VAL A 634 8.50 -14.78 8.23
N SER A 635 7.78 -14.76 9.35
CA SER A 635 8.09 -15.53 10.56
C SER A 635 6.83 -15.67 11.41
N LYS A 636 6.72 -16.76 12.18
CA LYS A 636 5.61 -16.97 13.13
C LYS A 636 5.56 -15.87 14.18
N ILE A 637 6.71 -15.47 14.69
CA ILE A 637 6.88 -14.33 15.58
C ILE A 637 7.86 -13.38 14.88
N GLU A 638 7.36 -12.27 14.43
CA GLU A 638 8.16 -11.24 13.76
C GLU A 638 8.91 -10.43 14.80
N ILE A 639 10.20 -10.17 14.56
CA ILE A 639 11.04 -9.35 15.42
C ILE A 639 11.26 -8.01 14.72
N ARG A 640 10.87 -6.92 15.39
CA ARG A 640 11.07 -5.57 14.86
C ARG A 640 11.94 -4.75 15.81
N LYS A 641 12.78 -3.93 15.21
CA LYS A 641 13.56 -2.92 15.94
C LYS A 641 12.83 -1.59 15.87
N GLU A 642 12.30 -1.14 16.99
CA GLU A 642 11.46 0.05 17.08
C GLU A 642 12.16 1.16 17.88
N GLY A 643 12.87 2.05 17.19
CA GLY A 643 13.47 3.25 17.76
C GLY A 643 14.24 3.00 19.07
N LYS A 644 13.94 3.79 20.09
CA LYS A 644 14.58 3.68 21.41
C LYS A 644 14.11 2.50 22.24
N ILE A 645 12.95 1.92 21.90
CA ILE A 645 12.38 0.81 22.66
C ILE A 645 13.11 -0.51 22.39
N GLY A 646 13.83 -0.61 21.28
CA GLY A 646 14.61 -1.79 20.93
C GLY A 646 13.77 -2.85 20.19
N ARG A 647 13.98 -4.13 20.52
CA ARG A 647 13.30 -5.25 19.87
C ARG A 647 11.87 -5.42 20.39
N VAL A 648 10.92 -5.50 19.46
CA VAL A 648 9.51 -5.79 19.73
C VAL A 648 9.12 -7.04 18.96
N TYR A 649 8.39 -7.93 19.61
CA TYR A 649 7.99 -9.23 19.09
C TYR A 649 6.50 -9.17 18.71
N TYR A 650 6.18 -9.62 17.49
CA TYR A 650 4.84 -9.60 16.95
C TYR A 650 4.42 -11.01 16.52
N PRO A 651 3.62 -11.71 17.33
CA PRO A 651 3.06 -13.01 16.95
C PRO A 651 2.06 -12.88 15.80
N ALA A 652 2.03 -13.84 14.89
CA ALA A 652 1.08 -13.85 13.81
C ALA A 652 -0.37 -13.90 14.34
N PRO A 653 -1.32 -13.19 13.68
CA PRO A 653 -2.72 -13.16 14.10
C PRO A 653 -3.35 -14.54 14.14
N PHE A 654 -4.21 -14.78 15.12
CA PHE A 654 -4.98 -16.02 15.33
C PHE A 654 -4.15 -17.28 15.59
N MET A 655 -2.84 -17.13 15.75
CA MET A 655 -1.94 -18.26 16.02
C MET A 655 -2.19 -18.82 17.43
N SER A 656 -2.20 -20.13 17.53
CA SER A 656 -2.26 -20.89 18.79
C SER A 656 -1.31 -22.08 18.71
N ASN A 657 -1.05 -22.74 19.83
CA ASN A 657 -0.20 -23.93 19.82
C ASN A 657 -0.81 -25.11 19.05
N ASP A 658 -2.13 -25.06 18.74
CA ASP A 658 -2.86 -26.10 18.02
C ASP A 658 -2.90 -25.91 16.51
N ASN A 659 -2.50 -24.73 16.00
CA ASN A 659 -2.62 -24.40 14.57
C ASN A 659 -1.30 -23.92 13.94
N LEU A 660 -0.18 -24.10 14.62
CA LEU A 660 1.14 -23.64 14.16
C LEU A 660 1.52 -24.13 12.76
N GLU A 661 1.09 -25.33 12.39
CA GLU A 661 1.40 -25.93 11.08
C GLU A 661 0.90 -25.11 9.89
N TYR A 662 -0.17 -24.33 10.08
CA TYR A 662 -0.75 -23.48 9.03
C TYR A 662 -0.01 -22.15 8.86
N TYR A 663 0.93 -21.85 9.74
CA TYR A 663 1.75 -20.64 9.71
C TYR A 663 3.13 -20.89 9.11
N GLN A 664 3.16 -21.55 7.97
CA GLN A 664 4.38 -21.65 7.17
C GLN A 664 4.82 -20.26 6.71
N ASP A 665 6.10 -19.95 6.83
CA ASP A 665 6.62 -18.67 6.37
C ASP A 665 6.79 -18.64 4.84
N ALA A 666 6.99 -17.44 4.29
CA ALA A 666 7.09 -17.23 2.86
C ALA A 666 8.25 -18.01 2.22
N TYR A 667 9.35 -18.19 2.95
CA TYR A 667 10.52 -18.93 2.47
C TYR A 667 10.24 -20.43 2.38
N GLU A 668 9.49 -20.98 3.33
CA GLU A 668 9.07 -22.39 3.32
C GLU A 668 8.06 -22.68 2.21
N ILE A 669 7.11 -21.76 2.00
CA ILE A 669 6.05 -21.91 0.99
C ILE A 669 6.65 -21.88 -0.41
N GLY A 670 7.56 -20.97 -0.66
CA GLY A 670 8.25 -20.82 -1.94
C GLY A 670 7.50 -19.96 -2.96
N PRO A 671 8.22 -19.49 -4.00
CA PRO A 671 7.71 -18.49 -4.92
C PRO A 671 6.53 -18.97 -5.79
N GLU A 672 6.48 -20.23 -6.20
CA GLU A 672 5.42 -20.72 -7.09
C GLU A 672 4.03 -20.63 -6.45
N LYS A 673 3.89 -21.06 -5.20
CA LYS A 673 2.61 -21.01 -4.47
C LYS A 673 2.18 -19.57 -4.17
N ILE A 674 3.14 -18.69 -3.91
CA ILE A 674 2.87 -17.25 -3.72
C ILE A 674 2.38 -16.66 -5.04
N ILE A 675 3.03 -16.96 -6.14
CA ILE A 675 2.62 -16.50 -7.48
C ILE A 675 1.22 -17.02 -7.83
N ASP A 676 0.93 -18.28 -7.57
CA ASP A 676 -0.40 -18.86 -7.81
C ASP A 676 -1.51 -18.11 -7.05
N THR A 677 -1.23 -17.75 -5.81
CA THR A 677 -2.16 -16.98 -4.97
C THR A 677 -2.38 -15.56 -5.53
N TYR A 678 -1.30 -14.87 -5.89
CA TYR A 678 -1.38 -13.55 -6.50
C TYR A 678 -2.04 -13.58 -7.88
N ALA A 679 -1.82 -14.63 -8.67
CA ALA A 679 -2.46 -14.80 -9.96
C ALA A 679 -3.99 -14.95 -9.83
N ALA A 680 -4.45 -15.65 -8.81
CA ALA A 680 -5.88 -15.76 -8.51
C ALA A 680 -6.51 -14.39 -8.22
N ALA A 681 -5.83 -13.56 -7.45
CA ALA A 681 -6.28 -12.21 -7.12
C ALA A 681 -6.20 -11.25 -8.32
N THR A 682 -5.12 -11.29 -9.08
CA THR A 682 -4.81 -10.30 -10.12
C THR A 682 -5.84 -10.29 -11.26
N GLN A 683 -6.50 -11.40 -11.53
CA GLN A 683 -7.54 -11.46 -12.57
C GLN A 683 -8.76 -10.59 -12.25
N HIS A 684 -8.95 -10.22 -10.99
CA HIS A 684 -10.07 -9.40 -10.53
C HIS A 684 -9.65 -7.96 -10.19
N VAL A 685 -8.39 -7.72 -9.86
CA VAL A 685 -7.86 -6.41 -9.48
C VAL A 685 -7.52 -5.63 -10.74
N ASP A 686 -8.09 -4.43 -10.88
CA ASP A 686 -7.88 -3.59 -12.07
C ASP A 686 -6.49 -2.96 -12.14
N GLN A 687 -5.86 -2.68 -11.01
CA GLN A 687 -4.47 -2.22 -10.95
C GLN A 687 -3.53 -3.39 -10.60
N GLY A 688 -2.49 -3.12 -9.82
CA GLY A 688 -1.48 -4.11 -9.47
C GLY A 688 -1.55 -4.60 -8.03
N LEU A 689 -0.66 -5.52 -7.73
CA LEU A 689 -0.45 -6.10 -6.41
C LEU A 689 1.05 -6.10 -6.11
N SER A 690 1.42 -5.67 -4.92
CA SER A 690 2.82 -5.62 -4.47
C SER A 690 3.32 -7.04 -4.17
N LEU A 691 3.70 -7.76 -5.20
CA LEU A 691 4.19 -9.13 -5.10
C LEU A 691 5.67 -9.15 -4.72
N THR A 692 5.99 -9.57 -3.51
CA THR A 692 7.36 -9.88 -3.08
C THR A 692 7.61 -11.38 -3.22
N LEU A 693 8.73 -11.75 -3.81
CA LEU A 693 9.17 -13.14 -3.92
C LEU A 693 10.27 -13.42 -2.89
N PHE A 694 10.14 -14.54 -2.20
CA PHE A 694 11.02 -14.92 -1.10
C PHE A 694 11.78 -16.19 -1.49
N PHE A 695 13.09 -16.12 -1.38
CA PHE A 695 13.99 -17.22 -1.71
C PHE A 695 14.84 -17.60 -0.51
N ARG A 696 15.09 -18.91 -0.36
CA ARG A 696 16.04 -19.41 0.63
C ARG A 696 17.48 -19.08 0.19
N ASP A 697 18.40 -19.09 1.12
CA ASP A 697 19.83 -18.87 0.91
C ASP A 697 20.47 -19.84 -0.11
N THR A 698 19.85 -20.99 -0.33
CA THR A 698 20.27 -21.99 -1.31
C THR A 698 19.83 -21.69 -2.75
N ALA A 699 18.99 -20.66 -2.95
CA ALA A 699 18.48 -20.31 -4.27
C ALA A 699 19.58 -19.76 -5.18
N THR A 700 19.41 -19.95 -6.48
CA THR A 700 20.31 -19.48 -7.52
C THR A 700 19.65 -18.41 -8.39
N THR A 701 20.44 -17.70 -9.19
CA THR A 701 19.92 -16.75 -10.18
C THR A 701 18.96 -17.42 -11.17
N ARG A 702 19.20 -18.70 -11.46
CA ARG A 702 18.30 -19.51 -12.29
C ARG A 702 16.93 -19.67 -11.64
N ASP A 703 16.87 -19.84 -10.32
CA ASP A 703 15.61 -19.95 -9.58
C ASP A 703 14.83 -18.65 -9.65
N VAL A 704 15.51 -17.51 -9.57
CA VAL A 704 14.89 -16.17 -9.72
C VAL A 704 14.34 -16.01 -11.15
N ASN A 705 15.11 -16.35 -12.18
CA ASN A 705 14.65 -16.29 -13.56
C ASN A 705 13.44 -17.20 -13.81
N LYS A 706 13.44 -18.41 -13.26
CA LYS A 706 12.28 -19.30 -13.34
C LYS A 706 11.03 -18.69 -12.71
N ALA A 707 11.17 -18.05 -11.56
CA ALA A 707 10.06 -17.39 -10.89
C ALA A 707 9.53 -16.19 -11.70
N GLN A 708 10.41 -15.40 -12.32
CA GLN A 708 10.02 -14.31 -13.20
C GLN A 708 9.21 -14.80 -14.41
N ILE A 709 9.68 -15.85 -15.06
CA ILE A 709 9.00 -16.48 -16.20
C ILE A 709 7.66 -17.07 -15.78
N TYR A 710 7.62 -17.75 -14.64
CA TYR A 710 6.39 -18.31 -14.08
C TYR A 710 5.36 -17.22 -13.79
N ALA A 711 5.78 -16.13 -13.17
CA ALA A 711 4.92 -14.96 -12.93
C ALA A 711 4.37 -14.38 -14.24
N TRP A 712 5.24 -14.21 -15.25
CA TRP A 712 4.82 -13.74 -16.56
C TRP A 712 3.76 -14.64 -17.19
N LYS A 713 3.98 -15.96 -17.18
CA LYS A 713 3.03 -16.94 -17.73
C LYS A 713 1.69 -16.96 -16.97
N LYS A 714 1.72 -16.69 -15.68
CA LYS A 714 0.51 -16.70 -14.83
C LYS A 714 -0.29 -15.38 -14.90
N GLY A 715 0.14 -14.41 -15.68
CA GLY A 715 -0.57 -13.16 -15.87
C GLY A 715 -0.34 -12.13 -14.75
N ILE A 716 0.73 -12.27 -14.00
CA ILE A 716 1.16 -11.28 -13.00
C ILE A 716 1.54 -9.97 -13.71
N LYS A 717 1.11 -8.86 -13.17
CA LYS A 717 1.37 -7.53 -13.75
C LYS A 717 2.66 -6.90 -13.25
N THR A 718 3.00 -7.13 -11.98
CA THR A 718 4.17 -6.52 -11.33
C THR A 718 4.84 -7.50 -10.37
N ILE A 719 6.17 -7.35 -10.21
CA ILE A 719 6.95 -7.93 -9.12
C ILE A 719 7.59 -6.78 -8.34
N TYR A 720 7.45 -6.82 -7.04
CA TYR A 720 8.00 -5.84 -6.13
C TYR A 720 9.43 -6.24 -5.70
N TYR A 721 9.67 -6.58 -4.45
CA TYR A 721 10.99 -7.01 -3.98
C TYR A 721 11.27 -8.49 -4.28
N ILE A 722 12.57 -8.78 -4.50
CA ILE A 722 13.12 -10.12 -4.35
C ILE A 722 13.87 -10.14 -3.01
N ARG A 723 13.51 -11.05 -2.12
CA ARG A 723 14.14 -11.20 -0.82
C ARG A 723 14.81 -12.55 -0.66
N LEU A 724 16.06 -12.53 -0.20
CA LEU A 724 16.82 -13.71 0.15
C LEU A 724 16.90 -13.86 1.66
N ARG A 725 16.67 -15.06 2.16
CA ARG A 725 16.90 -15.39 3.56
C ARG A 725 18.40 -15.60 3.77
N GLN A 726 19.01 -14.76 4.59
CA GLN A 726 20.39 -14.98 5.03
C GLN A 726 20.38 -15.72 6.37
N MET A 727 21.04 -16.88 6.43
CA MET A 727 21.07 -17.73 7.65
C MET A 727 21.59 -16.99 8.88
N ALA A 728 22.54 -16.08 8.71
CA ALA A 728 23.09 -15.25 9.79
C ALA A 728 22.09 -14.28 10.41
N LEU A 729 20.95 -14.04 9.73
CA LEU A 729 19.93 -13.09 10.14
C LEU A 729 18.59 -13.74 10.48
N SER A 730 18.52 -15.08 10.45
CA SER A 730 17.28 -15.78 10.81
C SER A 730 16.89 -15.45 12.26
N GLY A 731 15.73 -14.85 12.43
CA GLY A 731 15.27 -14.38 13.73
C GLY A 731 15.58 -12.91 14.06
N THR A 732 16.25 -12.18 13.16
CA THR A 732 16.52 -10.73 13.31
C THR A 732 16.00 -9.92 12.14
N GLU A 733 15.25 -10.53 11.23
CA GLU A 733 14.73 -9.83 10.06
C GLU A 733 13.69 -8.80 10.45
N VAL A 734 14.15 -7.60 10.39
CA VAL A 734 13.35 -6.40 10.50
C VAL A 734 13.44 -5.75 9.17
N GLU A 735 12.48 -5.90 8.32
CA GLU A 735 12.39 -4.87 7.30
C GLU A 735 11.10 -4.94 6.53
N GLY A 736 10.21 -4.06 6.91
CA GLY A 736 9.26 -3.50 5.98
C GLY A 736 9.98 -2.57 5.00
N CYS A 737 9.44 -2.41 3.81
CA CYS A 737 9.81 -1.36 2.89
C CYS A 737 9.92 -0.02 3.63
N VAL A 738 11.05 0.68 3.50
CA VAL A 738 11.26 1.99 4.12
C VAL A 738 10.19 2.99 3.68
N SER A 739 9.65 2.84 2.47
CA SER A 739 8.55 3.66 1.97
C SER A 739 7.16 3.24 2.51
N CYS A 740 7.03 2.01 3.02
CA CYS A 740 5.76 1.46 3.51
C CYS A 740 5.69 1.28 5.03
N SER A 741 6.83 1.23 5.70
CA SER A 741 6.92 1.17 7.17
C SER A 741 6.79 2.55 7.83
N LEU A 742 6.48 3.48 7.03
CA LEU A 742 6.32 4.86 7.47
C LEU A 742 4.86 5.27 7.33
#